data_1c4a8cbc16a59cc012691a6309fa21d9
#
_entry.id   1c4a8cbc16a59cc012691a6309fa21d9
#
_cell.length_a   1.000
_cell.length_b   1.000
_cell.length_c   1.000
_cell.angle_alpha   90.00
_cell.angle_beta   90.00
_cell.angle_gamma   90.00
#
_symmetry.space_group_name_H-M   'P 1'
#
loop_
_entity.id
_entity.type
_entity.pdbx_description
1 polymer ?
#
loop_
_entity_poly.entity_id
_entity_poly.type
_entity_poly.pdbx_seq_one_letter_code
_entity_poly.pdbx_strand_id
1 'polypeptide(L)'
;MYLESLKIENYRKFRNENNLVRFVEPSNITTTQQNVDNPKSVIGPSTTLIIGKNNAGKTTIANALKLIHENRQPRSTDFNNNYLSELHDQYLTTDDVNISLPELAFTIKVVVDMDKNDLMSGLIEFAHTQARTDGLNSILIKIRIEITEASVYKDAIIKLVEYSKRHSLSRNESIQLFYELLDQSSDFLNQDSEKKLFTIKYYNSNGHEAKKFSLKELINLREIKANRHLKDGVLSEVFNKIIKFQFDNDLTNKGILKTEVSGINQVLTEKIKTKSDNVSSVLTQIEDKNHVDLNLSGNVTYDKVVKELIKYNFSDNGDYIPESQFGLGYINLLNIIGEIIYYVDSYRKDSQNSSINLLFIEEPEAFMHPQMQEFFINRIDNAVQKALEISKGSDEDSKILNCQIAITTHSSHIVNSKIHSSNSFNNINYLNIIDKSANVINLNDDVISADLDDSKDLKFIKKHIKYKVSELFFADAIIFVEGATEETLLQFYIDKDPILKNSYISIFNINGAHGKVYFPLAKKLKIPCLIITDLDIKRSPCQKNKPHNISDDDCIICGHKKDIADTPEIKEKINYSQIKDLDGFQTTNATIKFFMSKKPSVSTEKDLKNIDYINDENIFVVFQKDIINDYYATSLEEAFILENFNNSILNSALESCKPRTYHQIVKAKSTKNFEALKHRSFEIQRALSDSKSDFSGELLYQSIISDDNSYPTLPRYILDGFAWVKNKLSE
;
A
#
# COMPACT_ATOMS: atom_id res chain seq x y z
N MET A 1 9.99 15.59 -19.83
CA MET A 1 10.89 15.49 -18.64
C MET A 1 10.08 14.95 -17.47
N TYR A 2 10.63 13.99 -16.71
CA TYR A 2 9.94 13.44 -15.56
C TYR A 2 10.91 12.93 -14.47
N LEU A 3 10.39 12.85 -13.24
CA LEU A 3 11.07 12.25 -12.09
C LEU A 3 10.98 10.72 -12.20
N GLU A 4 12.11 10.03 -12.38
CA GLU A 4 12.13 8.57 -12.44
C GLU A 4 12.21 7.94 -11.05
N SER A 5 13.03 8.52 -10.16
CA SER A 5 13.18 7.99 -8.82
C SER A 5 13.70 9.01 -7.81
N LEU A 6 13.38 8.74 -6.55
CA LEU A 6 13.90 9.45 -5.37
C LEU A 6 14.49 8.41 -4.42
N LYS A 7 15.79 8.51 -4.13
CA LYS A 7 16.47 7.80 -3.05
C LYS A 7 16.51 8.69 -1.81
N ILE A 8 16.20 8.13 -0.65
CA ILE A 8 16.10 8.85 0.63
C ILE A 8 17.04 8.18 1.64
N GLU A 9 17.99 8.92 2.21
CA GLU A 9 19.00 8.38 3.14
C GLU A 9 19.00 9.18 4.45
N ASN A 10 19.02 8.46 5.57
CA ASN A 10 19.05 8.98 6.94
C ASN A 10 17.86 9.88 7.33
N TYR A 11 16.77 9.86 6.58
CA TYR A 11 15.62 10.72 6.82
C TYR A 11 14.46 9.96 7.47
N ARG A 12 14.08 10.35 8.68
CA ARG A 12 12.97 9.78 9.47
C ARG A 12 13.03 8.24 9.55
N LYS A 13 12.13 7.54 8.87
CA LYS A 13 12.10 6.06 8.84
C LYS A 13 13.11 5.44 7.89
N PHE A 14 13.72 6.22 6.97
CA PHE A 14 14.62 5.70 5.95
C PHE A 14 16.08 5.70 6.44
N ARG A 15 16.78 4.59 6.18
CA ARG A 15 18.22 4.41 6.31
C ARG A 15 18.87 4.40 4.93
N ASN A 16 20.03 3.74 4.80
CA ASN A 16 20.84 3.77 3.59
C ASN A 16 20.50 2.65 2.59
N GLU A 17 19.64 1.69 2.97
CA GLU A 17 19.29 0.53 2.15
C GLU A 17 17.81 0.50 1.81
N ASN A 18 17.48 -0.10 0.67
CA ASN A 18 16.09 -0.31 0.20
C ASN A 18 15.20 0.93 0.30
N ASN A 19 15.74 2.08 -0.06
CA ASN A 19 15.15 3.41 0.14
C ASN A 19 14.86 4.14 -1.17
N LEU A 20 14.74 3.41 -2.29
CA LEU A 20 14.48 3.94 -3.63
C LEU A 20 13.00 3.90 -3.98
N VAL A 21 12.38 5.07 -4.04
CA VAL A 21 11.01 5.25 -4.54
C VAL A 21 11.04 5.51 -6.03
N ARG A 22 10.24 4.77 -6.82
CA ARG A 22 10.13 4.94 -8.26
C ARG A 22 8.84 5.65 -8.61
N PHE A 23 8.93 6.54 -9.59
CA PHE A 23 7.79 7.26 -10.16
C PHE A 23 7.62 6.88 -11.63
N VAL A 24 6.39 6.87 -12.08
CA VAL A 24 6.05 6.52 -13.46
C VAL A 24 6.15 7.72 -14.37
N GLU A 25 6.49 7.47 -15.63
CA GLU A 25 6.42 8.47 -16.70
C GLU A 25 5.00 9.02 -16.85
N PRO A 26 4.83 10.36 -17.02
CA PRO A 26 3.53 10.93 -17.31
C PRO A 26 3.01 10.44 -18.65
N SER A 27 1.75 10.02 -18.70
CA SER A 27 1.14 9.65 -19.97
C SER A 27 0.81 10.90 -20.77
N ASN A 28 1.22 10.92 -22.02
CA ASN A 28 0.77 11.93 -23.00
C ASN A 28 -0.68 11.60 -23.38
N ILE A 29 -1.63 12.15 -22.63
CA ILE A 29 -3.06 11.99 -22.96
C ILE A 29 -3.39 12.96 -24.07
N THR A 30 -3.35 12.49 -25.30
CA THR A 30 -3.98 13.17 -26.42
C THR A 30 -5.40 12.65 -26.55
N THR A 31 -6.38 13.55 -26.62
CA THR A 31 -7.82 13.26 -26.77
C THR A 31 -8.20 12.50 -28.05
N THR A 32 -7.24 12.16 -28.89
CA THR A 32 -7.43 11.51 -30.20
C THR A 32 -7.37 9.97 -30.17
N GLN A 33 -7.08 9.33 -29.03
CA GLN A 33 -7.03 7.86 -28.94
C GLN A 33 -8.24 7.26 -28.22
N GLN A 34 -9.44 7.72 -28.53
CA GLN A 34 -10.66 7.02 -28.12
C GLN A 34 -10.93 5.85 -29.09
N ASN A 35 -10.46 4.66 -28.73
CA ASN A 35 -11.07 3.43 -29.22
C ASN A 35 -12.41 3.25 -28.49
N VAL A 36 -13.48 3.37 -29.22
CA VAL A 36 -14.87 3.43 -28.75
C VAL A 36 -15.31 2.18 -27.97
N ASP A 37 -14.62 1.05 -28.09
CA ASP A 37 -15.04 -0.24 -27.52
C ASP A 37 -14.40 -0.64 -26.18
N ASN A 38 -13.40 0.09 -25.71
CA ASN A 38 -12.82 -0.12 -24.36
C ASN A 38 -11.96 1.09 -23.96
N PRO A 39 -12.49 2.05 -23.20
CA PRO A 39 -11.69 3.17 -22.72
C PRO A 39 -10.65 2.63 -21.71
N LYS A 40 -9.44 2.38 -22.21
CA LYS A 40 -8.32 2.10 -21.32
C LYS A 40 -8.10 3.33 -20.44
N SER A 41 -8.14 3.12 -19.11
CA SER A 41 -7.74 4.16 -18.16
C SER A 41 -6.39 4.75 -18.57
N VAL A 42 -6.32 6.06 -18.66
CA VAL A 42 -5.12 6.77 -19.10
C VAL A 42 -4.28 7.19 -17.88
N ILE A 43 -4.95 7.51 -16.78
CA ILE A 43 -4.32 7.90 -15.51
C ILE A 43 -3.85 6.68 -14.72
N GLY A 44 -4.60 5.58 -14.73
CA GLY A 44 -4.24 4.37 -14.01
C GLY A 44 -2.80 3.90 -14.27
N PRO A 45 -2.35 3.71 -15.52
CA PRO A 45 -0.97 3.34 -15.82
C PRO A 45 0.07 4.40 -15.41
N SER A 46 -0.28 5.68 -15.43
CA SER A 46 0.60 6.83 -15.15
C SER A 46 0.62 7.23 -13.68
N THR A 47 -0.15 6.58 -12.83
CA THR A 47 -0.20 6.85 -11.41
C THR A 47 0.78 5.97 -10.66
N THR A 48 1.67 6.59 -9.91
CA THR A 48 2.51 5.92 -8.92
C THR A 48 1.71 5.73 -7.64
N LEU A 49 1.63 4.49 -7.17
CA LEU A 49 1.00 4.18 -5.89
C LEU A 49 2.06 3.87 -4.84
N ILE A 50 1.90 4.47 -3.66
CA ILE A 50 2.78 4.27 -2.50
C ILE A 50 1.92 3.68 -1.39
N ILE A 51 2.13 2.41 -1.11
CA ILE A 51 1.30 1.63 -0.18
C ILE A 51 2.13 1.03 0.95
N GLY A 52 1.49 0.59 2.00
CA GLY A 52 2.11 -0.06 3.15
C GLY A 52 1.33 0.20 4.43
N LYS A 53 1.73 -0.48 5.48
CA LYS A 53 1.09 -0.37 6.80
C LYS A 53 1.11 1.05 7.36
N ASN A 54 0.31 1.27 8.40
CA ASN A 54 0.39 2.49 9.19
C ASN A 54 1.81 2.68 9.72
N ASN A 55 2.29 3.92 9.69
CA ASN A 55 3.63 4.28 10.15
C ASN A 55 4.79 3.66 9.34
N ALA A 56 4.56 3.06 8.17
CA ALA A 56 5.62 2.53 7.30
C ALA A 56 6.46 3.61 6.59
N GLY A 57 6.08 4.88 6.70
CA GLY A 57 6.86 5.98 6.12
C GLY A 57 6.29 6.57 4.82
N LYS A 58 5.04 6.30 4.47
CA LYS A 58 4.41 6.86 3.24
C LYS A 58 4.42 8.37 3.21
N THR A 59 3.90 9.03 4.24
CA THR A 59 3.92 10.50 4.39
C THR A 59 5.35 11.05 4.48
N THR A 60 6.32 10.22 4.90
CA THR A 60 7.73 10.61 4.93
C THR A 60 8.27 10.92 3.54
N ILE A 61 7.80 10.25 2.49
CA ILE A 61 8.23 10.50 1.10
C ILE A 61 7.76 11.88 0.62
N ALA A 62 6.49 12.23 0.89
CA ALA A 62 5.97 13.56 0.58
C ALA A 62 6.74 14.66 1.34
N ASN A 63 6.98 14.44 2.65
CA ASN A 63 7.74 15.37 3.48
C ASN A 63 9.21 15.49 3.05
N ALA A 64 9.84 14.43 2.54
CA ALA A 64 11.20 14.48 1.98
C ALA A 64 11.25 15.37 0.74
N LEU A 65 10.34 15.15 -0.21
CA LEU A 65 10.23 16.01 -1.39
C LEU A 65 10.01 17.47 -1.01
N LYS A 66 9.15 17.73 -0.05
CA LYS A 66 8.85 19.08 0.42
C LYS A 66 10.04 19.73 1.13
N LEU A 67 10.78 19.00 1.98
CA LEU A 67 11.96 19.49 2.66
C LEU A 67 13.00 20.04 1.67
N ILE A 68 13.31 19.25 0.63
CA ILE A 68 14.31 19.62 -0.38
C ILE A 68 13.77 20.67 -1.38
N HIS A 69 12.49 20.64 -1.71
CA HIS A 69 11.85 21.58 -2.62
C HIS A 69 11.70 22.99 -2.02
N GLU A 70 11.32 23.09 -0.74
CA GLU A 70 11.14 24.36 -0.02
C GLU A 70 12.45 24.91 0.58
N ASN A 71 13.55 24.17 0.48
CA ASN A 71 14.83 24.49 1.12
C ASN A 71 14.66 24.76 2.63
N ARG A 72 13.88 23.91 3.30
CA ARG A 72 13.57 24.01 4.74
C ARG A 72 14.73 23.47 5.58
N GLN A 73 15.04 24.14 6.71
CA GLN A 73 15.98 23.61 7.68
C GLN A 73 15.45 22.30 8.29
N PRO A 74 16.24 21.22 8.34
CA PRO A 74 15.85 19.99 9.03
C PRO A 74 15.87 20.21 10.55
N ARG A 75 15.07 19.42 11.24
CA ARG A 75 15.04 19.29 12.69
C ARG A 75 15.55 17.92 13.10
N SER A 76 15.85 17.73 14.39
CA SER A 76 16.22 16.43 14.93
C SER A 76 15.22 15.33 14.53
N THR A 77 13.91 15.63 14.53
CA THR A 77 12.82 14.75 14.12
C THR A 77 12.78 14.41 12.62
N ASP A 78 13.54 15.10 11.79
CA ASP A 78 13.67 14.82 10.36
C ASP A 78 14.77 13.78 10.09
N PHE A 79 15.66 13.53 11.04
CA PHE A 79 16.66 12.48 10.92
C PHE A 79 16.14 11.11 11.34
N ASN A 80 16.80 10.05 10.86
CA ASN A 80 16.53 8.70 11.32
C ASN A 80 17.03 8.52 12.76
N ASN A 81 16.16 8.05 13.65
CA ASN A 81 16.46 7.94 15.07
C ASN A 81 17.64 6.99 15.37
N ASN A 82 17.72 5.86 14.68
CA ASN A 82 18.83 4.92 14.85
C ASN A 82 20.15 5.54 14.38
N TYR A 83 20.13 6.27 13.26
CA TYR A 83 21.29 7.01 12.78
C TYR A 83 21.79 8.06 13.77
N LEU A 84 20.89 8.88 14.34
CA LEU A 84 21.29 9.86 15.36
C LEU A 84 21.78 9.18 16.64
N SER A 85 21.18 8.06 17.04
CA SER A 85 21.62 7.30 18.21
C SER A 85 23.02 6.73 18.02
N GLU A 86 23.32 6.18 16.85
CA GLU A 86 24.65 5.67 16.50
C GLU A 86 25.70 6.80 16.47
N LEU A 87 25.36 7.97 15.88
CA LEU A 87 26.22 9.14 15.89
C LEU A 87 26.52 9.63 17.33
N HIS A 88 25.48 9.75 18.15
CA HIS A 88 25.63 10.15 19.54
C HIS A 88 26.55 9.20 20.32
N ASP A 89 26.37 7.87 20.17
CA ASP A 89 27.20 6.87 20.81
C ASP A 89 28.67 6.97 20.34
N GLN A 90 28.87 7.26 19.03
CA GLN A 90 30.22 7.56 18.51
C GLN A 90 30.84 8.80 19.19
N TYR A 91 30.08 9.90 19.38
CA TYR A 91 30.59 11.10 20.02
C TYR A 91 31.01 10.88 21.46
N LEU A 92 30.36 9.98 22.20
CA LEU A 92 30.74 9.65 23.57
C LEU A 92 32.04 8.84 23.67
N THR A 93 32.43 8.15 22.59
CA THR A 93 33.55 7.19 22.55
C THR A 93 34.75 7.67 21.71
N THR A 94 34.58 8.65 20.84
CA THR A 94 35.60 9.09 19.88
C THR A 94 36.41 10.27 20.46
N ASP A 95 37.73 10.28 20.19
CA ASP A 95 38.60 11.42 20.50
C ASP A 95 38.29 12.61 19.55
N ASP A 96 38.55 13.84 20.03
CA ASP A 96 38.13 15.12 19.45
C ASP A 96 38.41 15.37 17.95
N VAL A 97 39.28 14.58 17.33
CA VAL A 97 39.72 14.80 15.93
C VAL A 97 38.79 14.24 14.89
N ASN A 98 38.02 13.17 15.21
CA ASN A 98 37.23 12.37 14.22
C ASN A 98 35.72 12.46 14.43
N ILE A 99 35.18 13.62 14.79
CA ILE A 99 33.74 13.82 14.96
C ILE A 99 33.06 13.77 13.56
N SER A 100 32.19 12.77 13.34
CA SER A 100 31.37 12.66 12.16
C SER A 100 30.25 13.70 12.14
N LEU A 101 29.99 14.28 11.00
CA LEU A 101 28.93 15.28 10.86
C LEU A 101 27.58 14.62 10.48
N PRO A 102 26.44 15.06 11.05
CA PRO A 102 25.14 14.57 10.64
C PRO A 102 24.80 15.05 9.22
N GLU A 103 24.32 14.13 8.40
CA GLU A 103 23.99 14.40 7.00
C GLU A 103 22.65 13.72 6.63
N LEU A 104 21.81 14.45 5.89
CA LEU A 104 20.70 13.88 5.14
C LEU A 104 21.06 13.87 3.67
N ALA A 105 20.87 12.75 3.00
CA ALA A 105 21.16 12.64 1.60
C ALA A 105 19.93 12.20 0.80
N PHE A 106 19.76 12.85 -0.35
CA PHE A 106 18.71 12.50 -1.31
C PHE A 106 19.34 12.40 -2.69
N THR A 107 18.87 11.47 -3.50
CA THR A 107 19.27 11.38 -4.90
C THR A 107 18.03 11.34 -5.77
N ILE A 108 17.91 12.31 -6.64
CA ILE A 108 16.84 12.41 -7.64
C ILE A 108 17.39 11.98 -8.99
N LYS A 109 16.66 11.09 -9.66
CA LYS A 109 16.93 10.73 -11.04
C LYS A 109 15.85 11.31 -11.93
N VAL A 110 16.26 12.15 -12.87
CA VAL A 110 15.38 12.81 -13.84
C VAL A 110 15.65 12.23 -15.23
N VAL A 111 14.59 11.94 -15.96
CA VAL A 111 14.68 11.56 -17.38
C VAL A 111 14.23 12.72 -18.22
N VAL A 112 15.07 13.06 -19.22
CA VAL A 112 14.85 14.10 -20.22
C VAL A 112 14.66 13.43 -21.56
N ASP A 113 13.54 13.70 -22.23
CA ASP A 113 13.17 13.13 -23.52
C ASP A 113 13.38 14.20 -24.60
N MET A 114 14.51 14.10 -25.33
CA MET A 114 14.85 15.06 -26.37
C MET A 114 13.91 14.97 -27.57
N ASP A 115 13.30 13.81 -27.80
CA ASP A 115 12.35 13.61 -28.91
C ASP A 115 11.01 14.32 -28.63
N LYS A 116 10.71 14.58 -27.36
CA LYS A 116 9.56 15.37 -26.90
C LYS A 116 9.87 16.86 -26.72
N ASN A 117 11.03 17.32 -27.19
CA ASN A 117 11.51 18.70 -27.06
C ASN A 117 11.69 19.17 -25.62
N ASP A 118 12.08 18.29 -24.70
CA ASP A 118 12.41 18.67 -23.34
C ASP A 118 13.66 19.60 -23.31
N LEU A 119 13.61 20.64 -22.48
CA LEU A 119 14.66 21.65 -22.35
C LEU A 119 15.59 21.32 -21.18
N MET A 120 16.87 21.20 -21.44
CA MET A 120 17.89 20.94 -20.42
C MET A 120 18.43 22.19 -19.72
N SER A 121 17.89 23.40 -19.99
CA SER A 121 18.43 24.65 -19.46
C SER A 121 18.63 24.70 -17.95
N GLY A 122 17.70 24.13 -17.18
CA GLY A 122 17.81 24.01 -15.72
C GLY A 122 18.69 22.88 -15.23
N LEU A 123 19.23 22.02 -16.11
CA LEU A 123 19.97 20.80 -15.76
C LEU A 123 21.40 20.76 -16.30
N ILE A 124 21.89 21.86 -16.89
CA ILE A 124 23.20 21.93 -17.58
C ILE A 124 24.35 21.56 -16.62
N GLU A 125 24.30 21.99 -15.35
CA GLU A 125 25.35 21.69 -14.35
C GLU A 125 25.44 20.19 -14.00
N PHE A 126 24.41 19.41 -14.31
CA PHE A 126 24.32 17.98 -14.06
C PHE A 126 24.52 17.13 -15.33
N ALA A 127 24.53 17.73 -16.49
CA ALA A 127 24.61 17.07 -17.78
C ALA A 127 26.01 16.50 -18.04
N HIS A 128 26.27 15.31 -17.52
CA HIS A 128 27.34 14.45 -18.03
C HIS A 128 26.68 13.36 -18.88
N THR A 129 26.73 13.58 -20.17
CA THR A 129 26.04 12.78 -21.18
C THR A 129 26.60 11.35 -21.23
N GLN A 130 25.87 10.40 -20.65
CA GLN A 130 25.76 9.09 -21.25
C GLN A 130 24.49 9.13 -22.10
N ALA A 131 24.64 9.49 -23.36
CA ALA A 131 23.57 9.41 -24.33
C ALA A 131 23.12 7.94 -24.45
N ARG A 132 21.88 7.65 -24.10
CA ARG A 132 21.26 6.36 -24.40
C ARG A 132 20.89 6.35 -25.89
N THR A 133 20.91 5.17 -26.47
CA THR A 133 20.57 4.93 -27.88
C THR A 133 19.08 5.15 -28.19
N ASP A 134 18.25 5.38 -27.15
CA ASP A 134 16.80 5.56 -27.22
C ASP A 134 16.35 7.04 -27.13
N GLY A 135 17.26 8.01 -27.31
CA GLY A 135 16.94 9.46 -27.23
C GLY A 135 16.67 9.98 -25.80
N LEU A 136 16.64 9.11 -24.81
CA LEU A 136 16.41 9.46 -23.43
C LEU A 136 17.71 9.73 -22.67
N ASN A 137 17.81 10.88 -22.02
CA ASN A 137 18.94 11.23 -21.15
C ASN A 137 18.54 11.10 -19.69
N SER A 138 19.35 10.38 -18.92
CA SER A 138 19.13 10.18 -17.48
C SER A 138 20.11 11.02 -16.67
N ILE A 139 19.59 11.91 -15.85
CA ILE A 139 20.37 12.88 -15.07
C ILE A 139 20.20 12.57 -13.58
N LEU A 140 21.32 12.47 -12.86
CA LEU A 140 21.36 12.29 -11.42
C LEU A 140 21.68 13.60 -10.72
N ILE A 141 20.83 13.98 -9.77
CA ILE A 141 21.00 15.13 -8.88
C ILE A 141 21.15 14.58 -7.46
N LYS A 142 22.34 14.70 -6.89
CA LYS A 142 22.61 14.36 -5.49
C LYS A 142 22.39 15.60 -4.65
N ILE A 143 21.55 15.49 -3.64
CA ILE A 143 21.20 16.57 -2.72
C ILE A 143 21.67 16.17 -1.35
N ARG A 144 22.48 17.03 -0.73
CA ARG A 144 22.97 16.83 0.64
C ARG A 144 22.55 17.98 1.50
N ILE A 145 22.05 17.67 2.67
CA ILE A 145 21.80 18.62 3.74
C ILE A 145 22.87 18.36 4.78
N GLU A 146 23.84 19.23 4.84
CA GLU A 146 25.06 19.08 5.64
C GLU A 146 25.29 20.28 6.55
N ILE A 147 26.11 20.12 7.56
CA ILE A 147 26.48 21.17 8.51
C ILE A 147 27.16 22.30 7.76
N THR A 148 26.70 23.54 7.99
CA THR A 148 27.23 24.76 7.33
C THR A 148 28.68 25.07 7.76
N GLU A 149 28.96 25.02 9.06
CA GLU A 149 30.30 25.30 9.67
C GLU A 149 30.74 24.12 10.53
N ALA A 150 31.56 23.23 9.97
CA ALA A 150 31.99 22.00 10.63
C ALA A 150 32.75 22.26 11.94
N SER A 151 33.58 23.32 12.03
CA SER A 151 34.32 23.69 13.24
C SER A 151 33.39 24.06 14.38
N VAL A 152 32.40 24.92 14.12
CA VAL A 152 31.42 25.38 15.12
C VAL A 152 30.62 24.20 15.68
N TYR A 153 30.20 23.30 14.77
CA TYR A 153 29.47 22.11 15.19
C TYR A 153 30.32 21.16 16.03
N LYS A 154 31.57 20.91 15.64
CA LYS A 154 32.51 20.06 16.41
C LYS A 154 32.76 20.61 17.79
N ASP A 155 33.00 21.91 17.91
CA ASP A 155 33.17 22.57 19.21
C ASP A 155 31.93 22.44 20.10
N ALA A 156 30.73 22.53 19.51
CA ALA A 156 29.49 22.35 20.25
C ALA A 156 29.32 20.90 20.74
N ILE A 157 29.67 19.90 19.93
CA ILE A 157 29.64 18.48 20.32
C ILE A 157 30.66 18.21 21.44
N ILE A 158 31.88 18.74 21.38
CA ILE A 158 32.89 18.60 22.44
C ILE A 158 32.35 19.13 23.77
N LYS A 159 31.79 20.34 23.77
CA LYS A 159 31.17 20.94 24.95
C LYS A 159 30.03 20.10 25.51
N LEU A 160 29.17 19.54 24.63
CA LEU A 160 28.07 18.66 25.03
C LEU A 160 28.59 17.38 25.69
N VAL A 161 29.61 16.74 25.10
CA VAL A 161 30.20 15.52 25.64
C VAL A 161 30.89 15.80 27.00
N GLU A 162 31.64 16.89 27.12
CA GLU A 162 32.25 17.30 28.38
C GLU A 162 31.20 17.59 29.45
N TYR A 163 30.12 18.30 29.08
CA TYR A 163 29.01 18.60 29.98
C TYR A 163 28.34 17.32 30.48
N SER A 164 28.06 16.38 29.55
CA SER A 164 27.44 15.10 29.86
C SER A 164 28.30 14.26 30.81
N LYS A 165 29.61 14.22 30.58
CA LYS A 165 30.59 13.53 31.47
C LYS A 165 30.68 14.20 32.85
N ARG A 166 30.77 15.54 32.90
CA ARG A 166 30.88 16.30 34.16
C ARG A 166 29.66 16.13 35.06
N HIS A 167 28.46 16.06 34.47
CA HIS A 167 27.20 15.93 35.20
C HIS A 167 26.71 14.48 35.32
N SER A 168 27.48 13.49 34.83
CA SER A 168 27.13 12.06 34.85
C SER A 168 25.74 11.79 34.30
N LEU A 169 25.39 12.44 33.18
CA LEU A 169 24.08 12.31 32.55
C LEU A 169 23.87 10.89 32.04
N SER A 170 22.64 10.42 32.16
CA SER A 170 22.22 9.18 31.47
C SER A 170 22.29 9.34 29.95
N ARG A 171 22.38 8.22 29.23
CA ARG A 171 22.37 8.22 27.76
C ARG A 171 21.16 8.97 27.20
N ASN A 172 19.97 8.81 27.82
CA ASN A 172 18.76 9.47 27.37
C ASN A 172 18.78 10.98 27.57
N GLU A 173 19.35 11.48 28.67
CA GLU A 173 19.50 12.91 28.89
C GLU A 173 20.53 13.51 27.94
N SER A 174 21.64 12.83 27.71
CA SER A 174 22.70 13.30 26.79
C SER A 174 22.20 13.33 25.33
N ILE A 175 21.42 12.32 24.86
CA ILE A 175 20.88 12.32 23.52
C ILE A 175 19.81 13.41 23.34
N GLN A 176 19.08 13.77 24.38
CA GLN A 176 18.13 14.87 24.32
C GLN A 176 18.84 16.23 24.12
N LEU A 177 19.94 16.48 24.80
CA LEU A 177 20.76 17.66 24.55
C LEU A 177 21.32 17.71 23.13
N PHE A 178 21.64 16.53 22.58
CA PHE A 178 22.05 16.41 21.17
C PHE A 178 20.90 16.79 20.20
N TYR A 179 19.67 16.39 20.48
CA TYR A 179 18.52 16.81 19.68
C TYR A 179 18.25 18.31 19.75
N GLU A 180 18.38 18.90 20.95
CA GLU A 180 18.26 20.35 21.13
C GLU A 180 19.35 21.12 20.34
N LEU A 181 20.56 20.55 20.25
CA LEU A 181 21.63 21.14 19.44
C LEU A 181 21.25 21.13 17.94
N LEU A 182 20.72 20.00 17.42
CA LEU A 182 20.28 19.90 16.03
C LEU A 182 19.09 20.84 15.74
N ASP A 183 18.22 21.07 16.72
CA ASP A 183 17.07 21.98 16.63
C ASP A 183 17.45 23.46 16.84
N GLN A 184 18.75 23.75 17.04
CA GLN A 184 19.30 25.10 17.30
C GLN A 184 18.70 25.77 18.55
N SER A 185 18.26 24.99 19.52
CA SER A 185 17.72 25.44 20.80
C SER A 185 18.72 25.26 21.94
N SER A 186 19.97 24.83 21.67
CA SER A 186 20.99 24.51 22.64
C SER A 186 21.90 25.68 22.94
N ASP A 187 22.27 25.87 24.22
CA ASP A 187 23.24 26.85 24.68
C ASP A 187 24.70 26.52 24.28
N PHE A 188 24.96 25.33 23.74
CA PHE A 188 26.27 24.91 23.26
C PHE A 188 26.66 25.56 21.92
N LEU A 189 25.67 26.05 21.14
CA LEU A 189 25.88 26.84 19.94
C LEU A 189 26.02 28.30 20.31
N ASN A 190 27.08 28.96 19.84
CA ASN A 190 27.20 30.40 20.01
C ASN A 190 26.03 31.06 19.26
N GLN A 191 25.25 31.88 19.98
CA GLN A 191 24.03 32.53 19.45
C GLN A 191 24.31 33.69 18.49
N ASP A 192 25.08 33.49 17.45
CA ASP A 192 24.95 34.33 16.28
C ASP A 192 23.68 33.90 15.51
N SER A 193 22.56 34.51 15.94
CA SER A 193 21.18 34.08 15.64
C SER A 193 20.74 34.11 14.19
N GLU A 194 21.62 34.43 13.25
CA GLU A 194 21.28 34.49 11.81
C GLU A 194 21.83 33.32 10.96
N LYS A 195 22.79 32.55 11.49
CA LYS A 195 23.41 31.49 10.69
C LYS A 195 22.65 30.17 10.84
N LYS A 196 22.21 29.63 9.72
CA LYS A 196 21.57 28.32 9.63
C LYS A 196 22.57 27.21 9.93
N LEU A 197 22.21 26.26 10.79
CA LEU A 197 23.06 25.11 11.12
C LEU A 197 23.32 24.21 9.93
N PHE A 198 22.30 24.04 9.07
CA PHE A 198 22.38 23.20 7.89
C PHE A 198 22.31 23.99 6.60
N THR A 199 23.00 23.51 5.57
CA THR A 199 22.94 24.03 4.20
C THR A 199 22.56 22.91 3.24
N ILE A 200 21.75 23.23 2.23
CA ILE A 200 21.41 22.30 1.14
C ILE A 200 22.35 22.55 0.00
N LYS A 201 23.04 21.50 -0.44
CA LYS A 201 23.94 21.54 -1.59
C LYS A 201 23.53 20.49 -2.63
N TYR A 202 23.77 20.84 -3.86
CA TYR A 202 23.43 20.00 -5.02
C TYR A 202 24.72 19.58 -5.72
N TYR A 203 24.85 18.28 -6.00
CA TYR A 203 26.02 17.71 -6.64
C TYR A 203 25.62 16.89 -7.86
N ASN A 204 26.45 16.95 -8.90
CA ASN A 204 26.32 16.06 -10.05
C ASN A 204 26.81 14.65 -9.76
N SER A 205 26.72 13.75 -10.75
CA SER A 205 27.19 12.35 -10.63
C SER A 205 28.66 12.24 -10.22
N ASN A 206 29.50 13.19 -10.63
CA ASN A 206 30.95 13.23 -10.39
C ASN A 206 31.32 13.92 -9.05
N GLY A 207 30.32 14.42 -8.30
CA GLY A 207 30.56 15.08 -7.02
C GLY A 207 30.91 16.57 -7.09
N HIS A 208 30.74 17.21 -8.25
CA HIS A 208 30.91 18.66 -8.37
C HIS A 208 29.63 19.39 -7.95
N GLU A 209 29.79 20.44 -7.16
CA GLU A 209 28.69 21.25 -6.66
C GLU A 209 28.06 22.13 -7.75
N ALA A 210 26.75 22.07 -7.89
CA ALA A 210 25.94 22.92 -8.77
C ALA A 210 25.42 24.13 -7.95
N LYS A 211 26.07 25.28 -8.13
CA LYS A 211 25.82 26.47 -7.28
C LYS A 211 24.61 27.33 -7.71
N LYS A 212 24.20 27.23 -8.98
CA LYS A 212 23.11 28.04 -9.55
C LYS A 212 21.82 27.28 -9.73
N PHE A 213 21.73 26.06 -9.18
CA PHE A 213 20.57 25.19 -9.33
C PHE A 213 19.52 25.46 -8.25
N SER A 214 18.25 25.40 -8.66
CA SER A 214 17.09 25.47 -7.76
C SER A 214 16.12 24.32 -8.07
N LEU A 215 15.93 23.43 -7.12
CA LEU A 215 14.96 22.32 -7.24
C LEU A 215 13.53 22.83 -7.40
N LYS A 216 13.21 23.98 -6.80
CA LYS A 216 11.89 24.63 -6.88
C LYS A 216 11.54 25.10 -8.29
N GLU A 217 12.56 25.45 -9.10
CA GLU A 217 12.36 25.80 -10.50
C GLU A 217 12.23 24.58 -11.39
N LEU A 218 12.90 23.48 -11.04
CA LEU A 218 12.82 22.22 -11.79
C LEU A 218 11.52 21.46 -11.56
N ILE A 219 11.05 21.38 -10.31
CA ILE A 219 9.87 20.59 -9.94
C ILE A 219 8.74 21.51 -9.50
N ASN A 220 7.65 21.48 -10.23
CA ASN A 220 6.38 22.09 -9.83
C ASN A 220 5.61 21.07 -8.98
N LEU A 221 5.84 21.11 -7.66
CA LEU A 221 5.23 20.19 -6.70
C LEU A 221 3.90 20.74 -6.19
N ARG A 222 2.82 19.98 -6.38
CA ARG A 222 1.52 20.22 -5.73
C ARG A 222 1.17 19.08 -4.82
N GLU A 223 0.82 19.38 -3.58
CA GLU A 223 0.41 18.41 -2.57
C GLU A 223 -1.06 18.58 -2.20
N ILE A 224 -1.80 17.49 -2.21
CA ILE A 224 -3.15 17.39 -1.66
C ILE A 224 -3.06 16.53 -0.41
N LYS A 225 -3.12 17.15 0.78
CA LYS A 225 -2.87 16.48 2.07
C LYS A 225 -4.04 15.59 2.51
N ALA A 226 -3.74 14.54 3.26
CA ALA A 226 -4.73 13.68 3.92
C ALA A 226 -5.62 14.45 4.91
N ASN A 227 -4.97 15.25 5.76
CA ASN A 227 -5.66 16.01 6.81
C ASN A 227 -6.21 17.33 6.26
N ARG A 228 -7.37 17.24 5.60
CA ARG A 228 -8.10 18.38 5.06
C ARG A 228 -9.14 18.79 6.09
N HIS A 229 -9.09 20.03 6.52
CA HIS A 229 -10.18 20.59 7.29
C HIS A 229 -11.38 20.79 6.34
N LEU A 230 -12.22 19.76 6.23
CA LEU A 230 -13.48 19.83 5.47
C LEU A 230 -14.49 20.67 6.28
N LYS A 231 -14.27 21.99 6.28
CA LYS A 231 -15.21 22.96 6.86
C LYS A 231 -16.23 23.35 5.80
N ASP A 232 -17.32 23.90 6.22
CA ASP A 232 -18.30 24.55 5.31
C ASP A 232 -17.56 25.57 4.43
N GLY A 233 -17.81 25.52 3.13
CA GLY A 233 -17.18 26.42 2.16
C GLY A 233 -15.90 25.92 1.49
N VAL A 234 -15.42 24.70 1.77
CA VAL A 234 -14.22 24.13 1.12
C VAL A 234 -14.40 24.03 -0.40
N LEU A 235 -15.57 23.56 -0.84
CA LEU A 235 -15.86 23.45 -2.28
C LEU A 235 -15.93 24.85 -2.92
N SER A 236 -16.51 25.81 -2.21
CA SER A 236 -16.54 27.21 -2.65
C SER A 236 -15.13 27.78 -2.84
N GLU A 237 -14.17 27.47 -1.95
CA GLU A 237 -12.78 27.89 -2.09
C GLU A 237 -12.10 27.29 -3.33
N VAL A 238 -12.31 26.01 -3.59
CA VAL A 238 -11.73 25.31 -4.75
C VAL A 238 -12.32 25.85 -6.05
N PHE A 239 -13.64 25.96 -6.13
CA PHE A 239 -14.31 26.49 -7.31
C PHE A 239 -13.97 27.97 -7.56
N ASN A 240 -13.82 28.76 -6.50
CA ASN A 240 -13.34 30.14 -6.61
C ASN A 240 -11.93 30.19 -7.26
N LYS A 241 -11.03 29.30 -6.90
CA LYS A 241 -9.69 29.21 -7.53
C LYS A 241 -9.80 28.88 -9.01
N ILE A 242 -10.64 27.92 -9.38
CA ILE A 242 -10.84 27.51 -10.78
C ILE A 242 -11.43 28.66 -11.58
N ILE A 243 -12.49 29.28 -11.09
CA ILE A 243 -13.16 30.40 -11.76
C ILE A 243 -12.22 31.59 -11.89
N LYS A 244 -11.50 31.96 -10.83
CA LYS A 244 -10.52 33.02 -10.87
C LYS A 244 -9.48 32.78 -11.96
N PHE A 245 -8.95 31.55 -12.03
CA PHE A 245 -7.96 31.20 -13.05
C PHE A 245 -8.53 31.30 -14.46
N GLN A 246 -9.76 30.80 -14.70
CA GLN A 246 -10.43 30.91 -16.00
C GLN A 246 -10.65 32.36 -16.41
N PHE A 247 -11.14 33.22 -15.50
CA PHE A 247 -11.32 34.65 -15.77
C PHE A 247 -10.00 35.40 -15.95
N ASP A 248 -8.93 35.02 -15.23
CA ASP A 248 -7.62 35.66 -15.35
C ASP A 248 -6.95 35.34 -16.70
N ASN A 249 -7.26 34.20 -17.30
CA ASN A 249 -6.77 33.82 -18.63
C ASN A 249 -7.64 34.35 -19.78
N ASP A 250 -8.88 34.73 -19.52
CA ASP A 250 -9.76 35.38 -20.52
C ASP A 250 -9.72 36.89 -20.39
N LEU A 251 -8.80 37.50 -21.15
CA LEU A 251 -8.55 38.94 -21.11
C LEU A 251 -9.80 39.76 -21.46
N THR A 252 -10.66 39.25 -22.34
CA THR A 252 -11.86 39.94 -22.80
C THR A 252 -12.92 40.01 -21.70
N ASN A 253 -13.26 38.87 -21.13
CA ASN A 253 -14.22 38.78 -20.03
C ASN A 253 -13.71 39.44 -18.73
N LYS A 254 -12.41 39.35 -18.45
CA LYS A 254 -11.78 40.09 -17.35
C LYS A 254 -11.88 41.62 -17.52
N GLY A 255 -11.72 42.12 -18.74
CA GLY A 255 -11.88 43.54 -19.07
C GLY A 255 -13.34 44.01 -18.84
N ILE A 256 -14.30 43.26 -19.35
CA ILE A 256 -15.73 43.53 -19.16
C ILE A 256 -16.08 43.56 -17.69
N LEU A 257 -15.72 42.50 -16.91
CA LEU A 257 -16.03 42.42 -15.50
C LEU A 257 -15.39 43.54 -14.67
N LYS A 258 -14.16 43.99 -15.00
CA LYS A 258 -13.52 45.13 -14.35
C LYS A 258 -14.28 46.44 -14.60
N THR A 259 -14.80 46.61 -15.81
CA THR A 259 -15.62 47.81 -16.16
C THR A 259 -16.93 47.82 -15.37
N GLU A 260 -17.60 46.65 -15.26
CA GLU A 260 -18.83 46.53 -14.48
C GLU A 260 -18.60 46.76 -12.98
N VAL A 261 -17.52 46.20 -12.42
CA VAL A 261 -17.11 46.43 -11.03
C VAL A 261 -16.84 47.92 -10.76
N SER A 262 -16.22 48.62 -11.73
CA SER A 262 -16.04 50.08 -11.64
C SER A 262 -17.36 50.82 -11.61
N GLY A 263 -18.33 50.41 -12.43
CA GLY A 263 -19.70 50.96 -12.40
C GLY A 263 -20.41 50.75 -11.06
N ILE A 264 -20.28 49.55 -10.51
CA ILE A 264 -20.80 49.22 -9.16
C ILE A 264 -20.18 50.16 -8.10
N ASN A 265 -18.87 50.35 -8.13
CA ASN A 265 -18.15 51.23 -7.21
C ASN A 265 -18.64 52.69 -7.32
N GLN A 266 -18.91 53.17 -8.55
CA GLN A 266 -19.43 54.48 -8.79
C GLN A 266 -20.83 54.64 -8.15
N VAL A 267 -21.73 53.68 -8.39
CA VAL A 267 -23.08 53.67 -7.78
C VAL A 267 -23.02 53.66 -6.27
N LEU A 268 -22.16 52.77 -5.68
CA LEU A 268 -21.95 52.74 -4.24
C LEU A 268 -21.46 54.06 -3.69
N THR A 269 -20.42 54.64 -4.36
CA THR A 269 -19.86 55.96 -3.95
C THR A 269 -20.91 57.03 -3.95
N GLU A 270 -21.74 57.11 -4.99
CA GLU A 270 -22.84 58.08 -5.09
C GLU A 270 -23.89 57.90 -3.99
N LYS A 271 -24.24 56.63 -3.68
CA LYS A 271 -25.24 56.31 -2.64
C LYS A 271 -24.76 56.58 -1.22
N ILE A 272 -23.45 56.48 -0.96
CA ILE A 272 -22.89 56.73 0.39
C ILE A 272 -22.36 58.17 0.55
N LYS A 273 -22.34 58.98 -0.51
CA LYS A 273 -21.85 60.36 -0.50
C LYS A 273 -22.50 61.22 0.59
N THR A 274 -23.82 61.17 0.69
CA THR A 274 -24.58 61.93 1.72
C THR A 274 -24.18 61.50 3.15
N LYS A 275 -23.79 60.23 3.36
CA LYS A 275 -23.29 59.75 4.65
C LYS A 275 -21.87 60.20 4.92
N SER A 276 -21.02 60.25 3.91
CA SER A 276 -19.68 60.83 3.98
C SER A 276 -19.73 62.32 4.36
N ASP A 277 -20.58 63.08 3.71
CA ASP A 277 -20.78 64.51 3.99
C ASP A 277 -21.24 64.77 5.42
N ASN A 278 -22.16 63.93 5.93
CA ASN A 278 -22.63 63.98 7.32
C ASN A 278 -21.50 63.70 8.33
N VAL A 279 -20.66 62.66 8.08
CA VAL A 279 -19.55 62.34 8.97
C VAL A 279 -18.46 63.42 8.90
N SER A 280 -18.15 63.96 7.72
CA SER A 280 -17.24 65.09 7.57
C SER A 280 -17.70 66.30 8.33
N SER A 281 -19.01 66.60 8.32
CA SER A 281 -19.57 67.72 9.10
C SER A 281 -19.45 67.54 10.61
N VAL A 282 -19.50 66.30 11.11
CA VAL A 282 -19.25 66.01 12.54
C VAL A 282 -17.77 66.16 12.89
N LEU A 283 -16.87 65.68 11.99
CA LEU A 283 -15.42 65.84 12.20
C LEU A 283 -14.99 67.31 12.22
N THR A 284 -15.59 68.15 11.37
CA THR A 284 -15.33 69.58 11.34
C THR A 284 -15.71 70.28 12.65
N GLN A 285 -16.65 69.73 13.43
CA GLN A 285 -17.00 70.29 14.74
C GLN A 285 -16.03 69.87 15.86
N ILE A 286 -15.22 68.82 15.62
CA ILE A 286 -14.27 68.28 16.59
C ILE A 286 -12.89 68.93 16.45
N GLU A 287 -12.47 69.30 15.22
CA GLU A 287 -11.15 69.81 14.90
C GLU A 287 -11.23 71.20 14.24
N ASP A 288 -10.85 72.22 15.00
CA ASP A 288 -10.99 73.66 14.59
C ASP A 288 -9.90 74.15 13.63
N LYS A 289 -8.79 73.42 13.42
CA LYS A 289 -7.65 73.95 12.66
C LYS A 289 -7.00 73.05 11.59
N ASN A 290 -7.34 71.77 11.53
CA ASN A 290 -6.80 70.90 10.44
C ASN A 290 -7.91 70.00 9.92
N HIS A 291 -8.59 70.39 8.86
CA HIS A 291 -9.66 69.59 8.28
C HIS A 291 -9.08 68.42 7.48
N VAL A 292 -9.41 67.20 7.96
CA VAL A 292 -9.30 65.99 7.18
C VAL A 292 -10.69 65.67 6.62
N ASP A 293 -10.87 65.81 5.34
CA ASP A 293 -12.10 65.42 4.63
C ASP A 293 -12.21 63.92 4.54
N LEU A 294 -13.27 63.33 5.09
CA LEU A 294 -13.55 61.93 4.98
C LEU A 294 -14.28 61.64 3.65
N ASN A 295 -13.62 61.02 2.72
CA ASN A 295 -14.22 60.54 1.47
C ASN A 295 -14.49 59.04 1.56
N LEU A 296 -15.77 58.65 1.59
CA LEU A 296 -16.18 57.24 1.47
C LEU A 296 -16.38 56.88 0.00
N SER A 297 -15.71 55.86 -0.47
CA SER A 297 -15.86 55.34 -1.82
C SER A 297 -16.17 53.85 -1.82
N GLY A 298 -16.92 53.40 -2.81
CA GLY A 298 -17.13 51.99 -3.06
C GLY A 298 -15.78 51.29 -3.33
N ASN A 299 -15.51 50.18 -2.64
CA ASN A 299 -14.30 49.42 -2.78
C ASN A 299 -14.59 47.93 -3.04
N VAL A 300 -15.38 47.68 -4.08
CA VAL A 300 -15.54 46.34 -4.63
C VAL A 300 -14.38 46.09 -5.59
N THR A 301 -13.63 45.05 -5.36
CA THR A 301 -12.54 44.66 -6.26
C THR A 301 -12.95 43.42 -7.05
N TYR A 302 -12.35 43.20 -8.20
CA TYR A 302 -12.49 41.99 -8.99
C TYR A 302 -12.29 40.72 -8.12
N ASP A 303 -11.23 40.72 -7.33
CA ASP A 303 -10.92 39.62 -6.41
C ASP A 303 -12.03 39.36 -5.35
N LYS A 304 -12.65 40.45 -4.84
CA LYS A 304 -13.78 40.30 -3.91
C LYS A 304 -15.02 39.75 -4.60
N VAL A 305 -15.30 40.17 -5.84
CA VAL A 305 -16.44 39.63 -6.61
C VAL A 305 -16.27 38.13 -6.79
N VAL A 306 -15.13 37.67 -7.23
CA VAL A 306 -14.88 36.25 -7.49
C VAL A 306 -14.85 35.43 -6.21
N LYS A 307 -14.24 35.94 -5.13
CA LYS A 307 -14.06 35.16 -3.88
C LYS A 307 -15.26 35.19 -2.94
N GLU A 308 -15.98 36.29 -2.85
CA GLU A 308 -16.95 36.53 -1.78
C GLU A 308 -18.39 36.68 -2.29
N LEU A 309 -18.58 37.13 -3.54
CA LEU A 309 -19.91 37.41 -4.07
C LEU A 309 -20.48 36.26 -4.92
N ILE A 310 -19.65 35.34 -5.39
CA ILE A 310 -20.13 34.16 -6.12
C ILE A 310 -20.54 33.10 -5.10
N LYS A 311 -21.82 32.72 -5.14
CA LYS A 311 -22.36 31.61 -4.33
C LYS A 311 -22.50 30.37 -5.20
N TYR A 312 -22.03 29.26 -4.68
CA TYR A 312 -22.21 27.96 -5.30
C TYR A 312 -23.48 27.32 -4.79
N ASN A 313 -24.35 26.99 -5.70
CA ASN A 313 -25.60 26.32 -5.42
C ASN A 313 -25.55 24.93 -6.07
N PHE A 314 -25.75 23.90 -5.27
CA PHE A 314 -25.90 22.54 -5.77
C PHE A 314 -27.39 22.29 -5.97
N SER A 315 -27.76 21.57 -7.01
CA SER A 315 -29.14 21.18 -7.25
C SER A 315 -29.24 19.67 -7.49
N ASP A 316 -30.24 19.04 -6.88
CA ASP A 316 -30.65 17.68 -7.18
C ASP A 316 -32.11 17.70 -7.61
N ASN A 317 -32.37 17.18 -8.82
CA ASN A 317 -33.71 17.18 -9.42
C ASN A 317 -34.43 18.55 -9.45
N GLY A 318 -33.66 19.65 -9.40
CA GLY A 318 -34.20 21.02 -9.40
C GLY A 318 -34.29 21.67 -8.00
N ASP A 319 -34.11 20.92 -6.94
CA ASP A 319 -34.08 21.43 -5.58
C ASP A 319 -32.69 21.91 -5.17
N TYR A 320 -32.63 23.02 -4.45
CA TYR A 320 -31.37 23.57 -3.93
C TYR A 320 -30.87 22.77 -2.74
N ILE A 321 -29.64 22.30 -2.82
CA ILE A 321 -28.94 21.60 -1.76
C ILE A 321 -27.75 22.42 -1.28
N PRO A 322 -27.69 22.86 -0.01
CA PRO A 322 -26.50 23.50 0.54
C PRO A 322 -25.35 22.52 0.72
N GLU A 323 -24.12 23.02 0.63
CA GLU A 323 -22.89 22.22 0.76
C GLU A 323 -22.84 21.38 2.04
N SER A 324 -23.38 21.90 3.14
CA SER A 324 -23.44 21.23 4.44
C SER A 324 -24.31 19.95 4.49
N GLN A 325 -25.13 19.71 3.48
CA GLN A 325 -25.94 18.49 3.38
C GLN A 325 -25.23 17.33 2.66
N PHE A 326 -24.09 17.60 2.04
CA PHE A 326 -23.31 16.53 1.45
C PHE A 326 -22.50 15.75 2.49
N GLY A 327 -22.42 14.44 2.32
CA GLY A 327 -21.54 13.60 3.15
C GLY A 327 -20.06 13.95 2.94
N LEU A 328 -19.28 13.92 4.01
CA LEU A 328 -17.85 14.29 4.02
C LEU A 328 -17.03 13.57 2.94
N GLY A 329 -17.34 12.30 2.64
CA GLY A 329 -16.64 11.55 1.59
C GLY A 329 -16.88 12.12 0.20
N TYR A 330 -18.09 12.59 -0.08
CA TYR A 330 -18.42 13.23 -1.36
C TYR A 330 -17.73 14.59 -1.49
N ILE A 331 -17.77 15.41 -0.43
CA ILE A 331 -17.05 16.69 -0.36
C ILE A 331 -15.55 16.48 -0.59
N ASN A 332 -14.97 15.47 0.04
CA ASN A 332 -13.56 15.15 -0.13
C ASN A 332 -13.21 14.78 -1.58
N LEU A 333 -14.03 13.94 -2.22
CA LEU A 333 -13.83 13.57 -3.63
C LEU A 333 -13.91 14.80 -4.54
N LEU A 334 -14.93 15.64 -4.38
CA LEU A 334 -15.10 16.87 -5.16
C LEU A 334 -13.93 17.84 -4.93
N ASN A 335 -13.45 17.95 -3.70
CA ASN A 335 -12.28 18.78 -3.38
C ASN A 335 -11.03 18.28 -4.12
N ILE A 336 -10.77 16.97 -4.11
CA ILE A 336 -9.65 16.38 -4.84
C ILE A 336 -9.77 16.66 -6.35
N ILE A 337 -10.94 16.42 -6.92
CA ILE A 337 -11.21 16.68 -8.34
C ILE A 337 -11.02 18.17 -8.66
N GLY A 338 -11.53 19.04 -7.83
CA GLY A 338 -11.37 20.49 -8.01
C GLY A 338 -9.93 20.96 -7.94
N GLU A 339 -9.13 20.42 -7.01
CA GLU A 339 -7.69 20.72 -6.93
C GLU A 339 -6.94 20.17 -8.14
N ILE A 340 -7.31 19.00 -8.67
CA ILE A 340 -6.72 18.46 -9.90
C ILE A 340 -7.06 19.35 -11.11
N ILE A 341 -8.32 19.76 -11.25
CA ILE A 341 -8.76 20.66 -12.33
C ILE A 341 -8.01 21.99 -12.25
N TYR A 342 -7.94 22.58 -11.06
CA TYR A 342 -7.19 23.82 -10.85
C TYR A 342 -5.71 23.64 -11.22
N TYR A 343 -5.09 22.51 -10.86
CA TYR A 343 -3.71 22.23 -11.18
C TYR A 343 -3.49 22.09 -12.70
N VAL A 344 -4.35 21.34 -13.38
CA VAL A 344 -4.32 21.19 -14.85
C VAL A 344 -4.53 22.53 -15.54
N ASP A 345 -5.45 23.35 -15.05
CA ASP A 345 -5.74 24.69 -15.61
C ASP A 345 -4.58 25.66 -15.39
N SER A 346 -3.81 25.51 -14.30
CA SER A 346 -2.68 26.36 -13.96
C SER A 346 -1.41 26.10 -14.80
N TYR A 347 -1.38 25.06 -15.64
CA TYR A 347 -0.22 24.80 -16.49
C TYR A 347 0.03 25.93 -17.48
N ARG A 348 1.23 26.46 -17.42
CA ARG A 348 1.72 27.35 -18.48
C ARG A 348 2.22 26.49 -19.65
N LYS A 349 1.71 26.72 -20.85
CA LYS A 349 2.15 26.00 -22.06
C LYS A 349 3.67 26.04 -22.22
N ASP A 350 4.31 27.18 -21.86
CA ASP A 350 5.73 27.42 -22.05
C ASP A 350 6.65 26.68 -21.05
N SER A 351 6.13 26.18 -19.92
CA SER A 351 6.92 25.48 -18.91
C SER A 351 6.83 23.95 -19.02
N GLN A 352 6.02 23.42 -19.93
CA GLN A 352 5.77 21.98 -20.04
C GLN A 352 7.05 21.17 -20.32
N ASN A 353 7.99 21.75 -21.05
CA ASN A 353 9.21 21.09 -21.48
C ASN A 353 10.43 21.42 -20.61
N SER A 354 10.32 22.36 -19.67
CA SER A 354 11.43 22.82 -18.81
C SER A 354 11.31 22.44 -17.34
N SER A 355 10.17 21.92 -16.90
CA SER A 355 9.91 21.55 -15.52
C SER A 355 9.16 20.22 -15.39
N ILE A 356 9.29 19.60 -14.24
CA ILE A 356 8.58 18.38 -13.86
C ILE A 356 7.33 18.79 -13.12
N ASN A 357 6.15 18.40 -13.61
CA ASN A 357 4.89 18.58 -12.89
C ASN A 357 4.59 17.32 -12.07
N LEU A 358 4.57 17.46 -10.74
CA LEU A 358 4.31 16.37 -9.81
C LEU A 358 3.15 16.71 -8.88
N LEU A 359 2.06 15.95 -8.99
CA LEU A 359 0.91 16.00 -8.10
C LEU A 359 1.01 14.87 -7.09
N PHE A 360 1.08 15.22 -5.81
CA PHE A 360 1.14 14.27 -4.72
C PHE A 360 -0.17 14.29 -3.93
N ILE A 361 -0.88 13.14 -3.89
CA ILE A 361 -2.17 13.02 -3.20
C ILE A 361 -1.99 12.08 -2.00
N GLU A 362 -2.18 12.62 -0.81
CA GLU A 362 -2.09 11.83 0.42
C GLU A 362 -3.47 11.31 0.83
N GLU A 363 -3.55 10.00 1.05
CA GLU A 363 -4.69 9.29 1.65
C GLU A 363 -6.05 9.80 1.15
N PRO A 364 -6.31 9.68 -0.17
CA PRO A 364 -7.57 10.18 -0.75
C PRO A 364 -8.81 9.48 -0.20
N GLU A 365 -8.66 8.30 0.38
CA GLU A 365 -9.72 7.52 0.99
C GLU A 365 -10.34 8.12 2.23
N ALA A 366 -9.73 9.14 2.84
CA ALA A 366 -10.23 9.77 4.05
C ALA A 366 -11.71 10.16 3.90
N PHE A 367 -12.55 9.67 4.81
CA PHE A 367 -14.01 9.84 4.84
C PHE A 367 -14.79 9.22 3.67
N MET A 368 -14.14 8.53 2.72
CA MET A 368 -14.84 7.92 1.58
C MET A 368 -15.38 6.53 1.92
N HIS A 369 -16.61 6.27 1.51
CA HIS A 369 -17.16 4.91 1.56
C HIS A 369 -16.35 3.97 0.64
N PRO A 370 -16.16 2.68 1.00
CA PRO A 370 -15.40 1.71 0.20
C PRO A 370 -15.76 1.67 -1.29
N GLN A 371 -17.04 1.73 -1.65
CA GLN A 371 -17.48 1.80 -3.05
C GLN A 371 -16.96 3.04 -3.79
N MET A 372 -16.83 4.18 -3.10
CA MET A 372 -16.26 5.38 -3.71
C MET A 372 -14.75 5.23 -3.93
N GLN A 373 -14.07 4.53 -3.03
CA GLN A 373 -12.63 4.24 -3.14
C GLN A 373 -12.35 3.27 -4.29
N GLU A 374 -13.21 2.28 -4.51
CA GLU A 374 -13.07 1.30 -5.60
C GLU A 374 -13.10 1.95 -6.99
N PHE A 375 -13.89 3.00 -7.16
CA PHE A 375 -13.97 3.74 -8.42
C PHE A 375 -13.09 5.00 -8.47
N PHE A 376 -12.26 5.22 -7.46
CA PHE A 376 -11.50 6.47 -7.31
C PHE A 376 -10.62 6.78 -8.53
N ILE A 377 -9.81 5.82 -8.97
CA ILE A 377 -8.91 5.99 -10.14
C ILE A 377 -9.72 6.32 -11.40
N ASN A 378 -10.81 5.59 -11.68
CA ASN A 378 -11.65 5.82 -12.85
C ASN A 378 -12.34 7.20 -12.80
N ARG A 379 -12.73 7.67 -11.60
CA ARG A 379 -13.36 8.99 -11.43
C ARG A 379 -12.38 10.12 -11.65
N ILE A 380 -11.13 9.97 -11.19
CA ILE A 380 -10.06 10.94 -11.50
C ILE A 380 -9.81 10.97 -13.01
N ASP A 381 -9.72 9.81 -13.66
CA ASP A 381 -9.56 9.71 -15.11
C ASP A 381 -10.62 10.55 -15.85
N ASN A 382 -11.89 10.28 -15.54
CA ASN A 382 -13.01 10.99 -16.18
C ASN A 382 -12.98 12.50 -15.90
N ALA A 383 -12.65 12.89 -14.66
CA ALA A 383 -12.59 14.29 -14.28
C ALA A 383 -11.46 15.03 -14.99
N VAL A 384 -10.28 14.42 -15.09
CA VAL A 384 -9.12 15.00 -15.77
C VAL A 384 -9.36 15.09 -17.29
N GLN A 385 -9.91 14.03 -17.89
CA GLN A 385 -10.27 14.06 -19.31
C GLN A 385 -11.26 15.20 -19.59
N LYS A 386 -12.29 15.34 -18.74
CA LYS A 386 -13.28 16.42 -18.89
C LYS A 386 -12.66 17.82 -18.70
N ALA A 387 -11.76 17.97 -17.73
CA ALA A 387 -11.04 19.22 -17.52
C ALA A 387 -10.17 19.60 -18.74
N LEU A 388 -9.49 18.62 -19.32
CA LEU A 388 -8.71 18.83 -20.55
C LEU A 388 -9.57 19.17 -21.75
N GLU A 389 -10.76 18.56 -21.90
CA GLU A 389 -11.74 18.91 -22.93
C GLU A 389 -12.23 20.36 -22.80
N ILE A 390 -12.58 20.77 -21.58
CA ILE A 390 -13.08 22.15 -21.30
C ILE A 390 -11.97 23.18 -21.54
N SER A 391 -10.71 22.83 -21.20
CA SER A 391 -9.57 23.75 -21.38
C SER A 391 -9.15 23.94 -22.84
N LYS A 392 -9.74 23.19 -23.78
CA LYS A 392 -9.39 23.27 -25.21
C LYS A 392 -9.78 24.55 -25.90
N GLY A 393 -10.52 25.46 -25.38
CA GLY A 393 -10.83 26.74 -26.03
C GLY A 393 -11.03 26.64 -27.56
N SER A 394 -11.06 27.76 -28.23
CA SER A 394 -11.11 27.85 -29.71
C SER A 394 -9.77 27.57 -30.42
N ASP A 395 -8.68 27.38 -29.70
CA ASP A 395 -7.36 27.07 -30.25
C ASP A 395 -7.19 25.56 -30.44
N GLU A 396 -6.74 25.14 -31.63
CA GLU A 396 -6.55 23.73 -32.04
C GLU A 396 -5.47 22.98 -31.23
N ASP A 397 -4.65 23.67 -30.44
CA ASP A 397 -3.62 23.07 -29.58
C ASP A 397 -4.24 22.52 -28.29
N SER A 398 -4.45 21.22 -28.25
CA SER A 398 -4.94 20.51 -27.05
C SER A 398 -3.93 20.61 -25.89
N LYS A 399 -4.37 21.06 -24.71
CA LYS A 399 -3.57 20.90 -23.48
C LYS A 399 -3.33 19.41 -23.23
N ILE A 400 -2.08 19.03 -23.00
CA ILE A 400 -1.65 17.68 -22.68
C ILE A 400 -1.43 17.61 -21.17
N LEU A 401 -1.90 16.54 -20.52
CA LEU A 401 -1.57 16.28 -19.12
C LEU A 401 -0.13 15.77 -19.03
N ASN A 402 0.83 16.67 -18.95
CA ASN A 402 2.22 16.34 -18.64
C ASN A 402 2.44 16.42 -17.13
N CYS A 403 1.81 15.50 -16.37
CA CYS A 403 1.87 15.46 -14.92
C CYS A 403 2.03 14.03 -14.42
N GLN A 404 2.97 13.85 -13.50
CA GLN A 404 3.09 12.63 -12.71
C GLN A 404 2.15 12.71 -11.51
N ILE A 405 1.38 11.68 -11.28
CA ILE A 405 0.50 11.57 -10.11
C ILE A 405 1.08 10.52 -9.17
N ALA A 406 1.34 10.92 -7.94
CA ALA A 406 1.74 10.01 -6.86
C ALA A 406 0.66 9.99 -5.77
N ILE A 407 0.20 8.81 -5.40
CA ILE A 407 -0.86 8.61 -4.40
C ILE A 407 -0.33 7.76 -3.26
N THR A 408 -0.40 8.26 -2.03
CA THR A 408 -0.22 7.43 -0.84
C THR A 408 -1.58 6.94 -0.36
N THR A 409 -1.68 5.65 0.00
CA THR A 409 -2.95 5.09 0.47
C THR A 409 -2.76 3.96 1.48
N HIS A 410 -3.75 3.80 2.34
CA HIS A 410 -3.98 2.64 3.20
C HIS A 410 -5.17 1.79 2.74
N SER A 411 -5.83 2.20 1.66
CA SER A 411 -7.03 1.55 1.16
C SER A 411 -6.69 0.39 0.23
N SER A 412 -7.12 -0.80 0.63
CA SER A 412 -7.13 -1.98 -0.23
C SER A 412 -7.99 -1.78 -1.48
N HIS A 413 -9.07 -0.99 -1.40
CA HIS A 413 -9.93 -0.68 -2.53
C HIS A 413 -9.25 0.19 -3.59
N ILE A 414 -8.45 1.19 -3.17
CA ILE A 414 -7.67 2.02 -4.10
C ILE A 414 -6.57 1.20 -4.78
N VAL A 415 -5.87 0.33 -4.03
CA VAL A 415 -4.88 -0.60 -4.60
C VAL A 415 -5.53 -1.50 -5.63
N ASN A 416 -6.68 -2.06 -5.30
CA ASN A 416 -7.48 -2.89 -6.20
C ASN A 416 -7.89 -2.11 -7.47
N SER A 417 -8.43 -0.90 -7.30
CA SER A 417 -8.79 0.01 -8.40
C SER A 417 -7.62 0.26 -9.35
N LYS A 418 -6.40 0.48 -8.81
CA LYS A 418 -5.17 0.68 -9.59
C LYS A 418 -4.79 -0.57 -10.38
N ILE A 419 -4.70 -1.73 -9.72
CA ILE A 419 -4.33 -3.00 -10.37
C ILE A 419 -5.30 -3.33 -11.51
N HIS A 420 -6.59 -3.00 -11.32
CA HIS A 420 -7.61 -3.28 -12.35
C HIS A 420 -7.59 -2.33 -13.52
N SER A 421 -7.47 -1.01 -13.24
CA SER A 421 -7.46 0.02 -14.28
C SER A 421 -6.23 -0.15 -15.18
N SER A 422 -5.09 -0.54 -14.63
CA SER A 422 -3.84 -0.76 -15.37
C SER A 422 -3.60 -2.19 -15.81
N ASN A 423 -4.35 -3.16 -15.24
CA ASN A 423 -4.10 -4.61 -15.36
C ASN A 423 -2.63 -4.99 -15.06
N SER A 424 -2.03 -4.31 -14.08
CA SER A 424 -0.60 -4.40 -13.78
C SER A 424 -0.32 -4.09 -12.31
N PHE A 425 0.74 -4.71 -11.77
CA PHE A 425 1.38 -4.33 -10.49
C PHE A 425 2.41 -3.21 -10.68
N ASN A 426 2.68 -2.80 -11.90
CA ASN A 426 3.69 -1.78 -12.17
C ASN A 426 3.35 -0.46 -11.46
N ASN A 427 4.41 0.27 -11.07
CA ASN A 427 4.31 1.58 -10.44
C ASN A 427 3.67 1.54 -9.04
N ILE A 428 3.80 0.43 -8.33
CA ILE A 428 3.44 0.30 -6.93
C ILE A 428 4.72 0.21 -6.09
N ASN A 429 4.93 1.17 -5.21
CA ASN A 429 5.96 1.14 -4.18
C ASN A 429 5.33 0.63 -2.88
N TYR A 430 5.67 -0.57 -2.48
CA TYR A 430 5.24 -1.15 -1.22
C TYR A 430 6.26 -0.85 -0.13
N LEU A 431 5.81 -0.24 0.97
CA LEU A 431 6.64 0.08 2.13
C LEU A 431 6.41 -0.92 3.25
N ASN A 432 7.48 -1.53 3.69
CA ASN A 432 7.49 -2.40 4.87
C ASN A 432 8.52 -1.88 5.89
N ILE A 433 8.32 -2.20 7.17
CA ILE A 433 9.30 -1.93 8.23
C ILE A 433 10.09 -3.21 8.48
N ILE A 434 11.40 -3.14 8.31
CA ILE A 434 12.34 -4.21 8.62
C ILE A 434 13.44 -3.58 9.47
N ASP A 435 13.79 -4.18 10.60
CA ASP A 435 14.79 -3.67 11.54
C ASP A 435 14.57 -2.19 11.91
N LYS A 436 13.31 -1.85 12.21
CA LYS A 436 12.86 -0.48 12.57
C LYS A 436 13.08 0.58 11.48
N SER A 437 13.40 0.16 10.27
CA SER A 437 13.62 1.04 9.12
C SER A 437 12.63 0.77 7.99
N ALA A 438 12.26 1.83 7.28
CA ALA A 438 11.39 1.71 6.11
C ALA A 438 12.16 1.13 4.93
N ASN A 439 11.61 0.09 4.34
CA ASN A 439 12.11 -0.54 3.13
C ASN A 439 11.10 -0.35 2.00
N VAL A 440 11.55 0.09 0.85
CA VAL A 440 10.74 0.26 -0.35
C VAL A 440 10.92 -0.95 -1.26
N ILE A 441 9.84 -1.62 -1.56
CA ILE A 441 9.77 -2.73 -2.50
C ILE A 441 9.00 -2.25 -3.72
N ASN A 442 9.71 -2.14 -4.85
CA ASN A 442 9.09 -1.75 -6.11
C ASN A 442 8.44 -2.98 -6.75
N LEU A 443 7.10 -3.01 -6.79
CA LEU A 443 6.37 -4.05 -7.49
C LEU A 443 6.34 -3.76 -8.98
N ASN A 444 6.55 -4.82 -9.77
CA ASN A 444 6.55 -4.79 -11.22
C ASN A 444 6.15 -6.19 -11.74
N ASP A 445 5.39 -6.23 -12.80
CA ASP A 445 4.95 -7.46 -13.45
C ASP A 445 6.14 -8.35 -13.86
N ASP A 446 7.20 -7.75 -14.40
CA ASP A 446 8.40 -8.49 -14.84
C ASP A 446 9.12 -9.15 -13.66
N VAL A 447 9.19 -8.45 -12.52
CA VAL A 447 9.84 -8.96 -11.31
C VAL A 447 9.04 -10.09 -10.68
N ILE A 448 7.70 -10.00 -10.71
CA ILE A 448 6.82 -11.05 -10.17
C ILE A 448 6.81 -12.25 -11.12
N SER A 449 6.78 -12.01 -12.44
CA SER A 449 6.73 -13.08 -13.44
C SER A 449 8.04 -13.86 -13.59
N ALA A 450 9.18 -13.28 -13.21
CA ALA A 450 10.47 -13.95 -13.31
C ALA A 450 10.56 -15.25 -12.52
N ASP A 451 9.79 -15.36 -11.43
CA ASP A 451 9.75 -16.54 -10.56
C ASP A 451 8.50 -17.43 -10.81
N LEU A 452 7.69 -17.13 -11.85
CA LEU A 452 6.51 -17.91 -12.24
C LEU A 452 6.83 -18.86 -13.40
N ASP A 453 6.26 -20.06 -13.34
CA ASP A 453 6.44 -21.10 -14.38
C ASP A 453 5.67 -20.78 -15.67
N ASP A 454 4.52 -20.09 -15.57
CA ASP A 454 3.63 -19.75 -16.70
C ASP A 454 3.18 -18.27 -16.61
N SER A 455 3.20 -17.57 -17.73
CA SER A 455 2.66 -16.21 -17.88
C SER A 455 1.16 -16.11 -17.52
N LYS A 456 0.43 -17.22 -17.58
CA LYS A 456 -0.98 -17.32 -17.15
C LYS A 456 -1.14 -17.15 -15.64
N ASP A 457 -0.14 -17.53 -14.86
CA ASP A 457 -0.16 -17.43 -13.40
C ASP A 457 -0.22 -15.96 -12.96
N LEU A 458 0.55 -15.07 -13.59
CA LEU A 458 0.46 -13.62 -13.31
C LEU A 458 -0.93 -13.05 -13.62
N LYS A 459 -1.54 -13.49 -14.73
CA LYS A 459 -2.90 -13.09 -15.10
C LYS A 459 -3.93 -13.61 -14.08
N PHE A 460 -3.73 -14.83 -13.57
CA PHE A 460 -4.55 -15.40 -12.51
C PHE A 460 -4.46 -14.57 -11.24
N ILE A 461 -3.23 -14.25 -10.75
CA ILE A 461 -3.02 -13.43 -9.55
C ILE A 461 -3.76 -12.10 -9.67
N LYS A 462 -3.56 -11.37 -10.76
CA LYS A 462 -4.19 -10.07 -10.99
C LYS A 462 -5.73 -10.14 -10.95
N LYS A 463 -6.32 -11.17 -11.54
CA LYS A 463 -7.76 -11.37 -11.51
C LYS A 463 -8.27 -11.83 -10.16
N HIS A 464 -7.52 -12.71 -9.48
CA HIS A 464 -7.93 -13.25 -8.19
C HIS A 464 -7.83 -12.21 -7.09
N ILE A 465 -6.77 -11.39 -7.08
CA ILE A 465 -6.65 -10.23 -6.18
C ILE A 465 -7.85 -9.30 -6.32
N LYS A 466 -8.44 -9.18 -7.51
CA LYS A 466 -9.66 -8.41 -7.73
C LYS A 466 -10.83 -8.83 -6.86
N TYR A 467 -11.02 -10.13 -6.72
CA TYR A 467 -12.20 -10.67 -6.03
C TYR A 467 -12.01 -10.79 -4.52
N LYS A 468 -10.77 -10.93 -4.06
CA LYS A 468 -10.43 -11.25 -2.67
C LYS A 468 -9.53 -10.21 -2.01
N VAL A 469 -9.54 -9.00 -2.45
CA VAL A 469 -8.98 -7.87 -1.74
C VAL A 469 -7.45 -7.84 -1.62
N SER A 470 -6.90 -6.71 -1.97
CA SER A 470 -5.53 -6.31 -1.71
C SER A 470 -5.21 -6.08 -0.21
N GLU A 471 -5.99 -6.66 0.70
CA GLU A 471 -5.74 -6.65 2.16
C GLU A 471 -4.39 -7.26 2.52
N LEU A 472 -3.95 -8.23 1.71
CA LEU A 472 -2.64 -8.84 1.88
C LEU A 472 -1.49 -7.83 1.97
N PHE A 473 -1.61 -6.64 1.32
CA PHE A 473 -0.59 -5.60 1.40
C PHE A 473 -0.53 -4.88 2.75
N PHE A 474 -1.54 -5.06 3.58
CA PHE A 474 -1.65 -4.36 4.86
C PHE A 474 -1.62 -5.31 6.07
N ALA A 475 -1.65 -6.62 5.83
CA ALA A 475 -1.65 -7.63 6.87
C ALA A 475 -0.31 -7.72 7.62
N ASP A 476 -0.36 -8.12 8.91
CA ASP A 476 0.83 -8.43 9.70
C ASP A 476 1.37 -9.83 9.35
N ALA A 477 0.45 -10.75 9.04
CA ALA A 477 0.76 -12.05 8.47
C ALA A 477 -0.33 -12.46 7.48
N ILE A 478 0.02 -13.31 6.53
CA ILE A 478 -0.88 -13.86 5.54
C ILE A 478 -0.98 -15.36 5.75
N ILE A 479 -2.20 -15.90 5.71
CA ILE A 479 -2.45 -17.32 5.72
C ILE A 479 -3.16 -17.70 4.42
N PHE A 480 -2.50 -18.40 3.54
CA PHE A 480 -3.11 -18.99 2.36
C PHE A 480 -3.71 -20.36 2.70
N VAL A 481 -4.94 -20.56 2.29
CA VAL A 481 -5.70 -21.81 2.51
C VAL A 481 -6.31 -22.30 1.20
N GLU A 482 -6.52 -23.61 1.06
CA GLU A 482 -7.01 -24.18 -0.18
C GLU A 482 -8.54 -24.07 -0.36
N GLY A 483 -9.29 -23.98 0.74
CA GLY A 483 -10.73 -24.07 0.68
C GLY A 483 -11.49 -23.21 1.69
N ALA A 484 -12.82 -23.27 1.54
CA ALA A 484 -13.74 -22.51 2.40
C ALA A 484 -13.80 -23.06 3.84
N THR A 485 -13.51 -24.35 4.03
CA THR A 485 -13.48 -24.97 5.37
C THR A 485 -12.41 -24.32 6.24
N GLU A 486 -11.19 -24.20 5.72
CA GLU A 486 -10.07 -23.57 6.39
C GLU A 486 -10.37 -22.09 6.66
N GLU A 487 -10.82 -21.36 5.62
CA GLU A 487 -11.14 -19.94 5.72
C GLU A 487 -12.15 -19.67 6.84
N THR A 488 -13.19 -20.49 6.95
CA THR A 488 -14.24 -20.34 7.94
C THR A 488 -13.76 -20.70 9.36
N LEU A 489 -13.05 -21.82 9.51
CA LEU A 489 -12.69 -22.34 10.82
C LEU A 489 -11.48 -21.61 11.42
N LEU A 490 -10.45 -21.31 10.63
CA LEU A 490 -9.22 -20.74 11.16
C LEU A 490 -9.41 -19.35 11.78
N GLN A 491 -10.33 -18.54 11.24
CA GLN A 491 -10.64 -17.24 11.83
C GLN A 491 -11.11 -17.39 13.29
N PHE A 492 -11.99 -18.37 13.57
CA PHE A 492 -12.45 -18.64 14.94
C PHE A 492 -11.29 -18.96 15.89
N TYR A 493 -10.33 -19.80 15.46
CA TYR A 493 -9.18 -20.16 16.30
C TYR A 493 -8.18 -19.02 16.45
N ILE A 494 -8.00 -18.16 15.44
CA ILE A 494 -7.19 -16.95 15.53
C ILE A 494 -7.78 -16.00 16.58
N ASP A 495 -9.09 -15.80 16.57
CA ASP A 495 -9.78 -14.92 17.52
C ASP A 495 -9.69 -15.44 18.98
N LYS A 496 -9.52 -16.75 19.15
CA LYS A 496 -9.32 -17.38 20.48
C LYS A 496 -7.87 -17.37 20.95
N ASP A 497 -6.90 -17.22 20.05
CA ASP A 497 -5.48 -17.19 20.41
C ASP A 497 -5.09 -15.81 21.01
N PRO A 498 -4.47 -15.76 22.20
CA PRO A 498 -4.18 -14.51 22.90
C PRO A 498 -3.17 -13.58 22.16
N ILE A 499 -2.34 -14.14 21.29
CA ILE A 499 -1.34 -13.39 20.50
C ILE A 499 -1.91 -13.03 19.13
N LEU A 500 -2.41 -14.02 18.39
CA LEU A 500 -2.85 -13.84 17.00
C LEU A 500 -4.03 -12.87 16.88
N LYS A 501 -4.97 -12.86 17.85
CA LYS A 501 -6.12 -11.95 17.85
C LYS A 501 -5.78 -10.47 17.87
N ASN A 502 -4.56 -10.10 18.29
CA ASN A 502 -4.09 -8.73 18.38
C ASN A 502 -3.32 -8.28 17.12
N SER A 503 -3.17 -9.17 16.14
CA SER A 503 -2.47 -8.90 14.87
C SER A 503 -3.45 -8.94 13.71
N TYR A 504 -3.23 -8.12 12.71
CA TYR A 504 -4.04 -8.14 11.50
C TYR A 504 -3.60 -9.28 10.59
N ILE A 505 -4.25 -10.44 10.72
CA ILE A 505 -3.97 -11.63 9.94
C ILE A 505 -5.01 -11.75 8.83
N SER A 506 -4.56 -11.79 7.58
CA SER A 506 -5.42 -12.00 6.42
C SER A 506 -5.42 -13.47 6.01
N ILE A 507 -6.57 -14.13 6.08
CA ILE A 507 -6.76 -15.49 5.56
C ILE A 507 -7.22 -15.38 4.12
N PHE A 508 -6.46 -15.99 3.22
CA PHE A 508 -6.67 -15.88 1.79
C PHE A 508 -6.95 -17.25 1.16
N ASN A 509 -8.18 -17.48 0.76
CA ASN A 509 -8.56 -18.72 0.08
C ASN A 509 -8.12 -18.67 -1.38
N ILE A 510 -7.22 -19.56 -1.76
CA ILE A 510 -6.62 -19.64 -3.11
C ILE A 510 -7.36 -20.61 -4.04
N ASN A 511 -8.48 -21.18 -3.58
CA ASN A 511 -9.36 -22.08 -4.35
C ASN A 511 -8.61 -23.28 -4.97
N GLY A 512 -7.93 -24.06 -4.13
CA GLY A 512 -7.18 -25.26 -4.49
C GLY A 512 -5.66 -25.10 -4.30
N ALA A 513 -4.89 -26.07 -4.76
CA ALA A 513 -3.44 -26.16 -4.59
C ALA A 513 -2.65 -25.13 -5.43
N HIS A 514 -3.02 -23.84 -5.32
CA HIS A 514 -2.41 -22.73 -6.06
C HIS A 514 -1.41 -21.91 -5.25
N GLY A 515 -0.97 -22.38 -4.07
CA GLY A 515 0.02 -21.68 -3.22
C GLY A 515 1.30 -21.30 -3.96
N LYS A 516 1.74 -22.15 -4.89
CA LYS A 516 2.90 -21.88 -5.74
C LYS A 516 2.79 -20.58 -6.54
N VAL A 517 1.59 -20.21 -6.98
CA VAL A 517 1.35 -19.04 -7.81
C VAL A 517 1.54 -17.75 -7.03
N TYR A 518 1.20 -17.73 -5.75
CA TYR A 518 1.37 -16.56 -4.87
C TYR A 518 2.77 -16.43 -4.28
N PHE A 519 3.59 -17.49 -4.37
CA PHE A 519 4.94 -17.53 -3.80
C PHE A 519 5.81 -16.35 -4.19
N PRO A 520 5.94 -15.94 -5.47
CA PRO A 520 6.80 -14.82 -5.85
C PRO A 520 6.36 -13.50 -5.25
N LEU A 521 5.05 -13.25 -5.21
CA LEU A 521 4.48 -12.04 -4.60
C LEU A 521 4.72 -12.04 -3.09
N ALA A 522 4.39 -13.13 -2.39
CA ALA A 522 4.57 -13.25 -0.95
C ALA A 522 6.05 -13.10 -0.54
N LYS A 523 6.96 -13.70 -1.28
CA LYS A 523 8.40 -13.57 -1.07
C LYS A 523 8.88 -12.13 -1.22
N LYS A 524 8.39 -11.41 -2.24
CA LYS A 524 8.75 -9.99 -2.47
C LYS A 524 8.23 -9.08 -1.38
N LEU A 525 7.02 -9.31 -0.87
CA LEU A 525 6.42 -8.47 0.17
C LEU A 525 7.13 -8.58 1.52
N LYS A 526 7.89 -9.67 1.76
CA LYS A 526 8.57 -9.94 3.04
C LYS A 526 7.62 -9.91 4.25
N ILE A 527 6.37 -10.25 4.04
CA ILE A 527 5.38 -10.44 5.11
C ILE A 527 5.41 -11.92 5.51
N PRO A 528 5.34 -12.28 6.81
CA PRO A 528 5.18 -13.66 7.24
C PRO A 528 3.99 -14.31 6.53
N CYS A 529 4.25 -15.40 5.82
CA CYS A 529 3.25 -16.08 4.99
C CYS A 529 3.18 -17.57 5.35
N LEU A 530 2.06 -17.99 5.88
CA LEU A 530 1.76 -19.40 6.15
C LEU A 530 0.92 -19.95 5.01
N ILE A 531 1.33 -21.04 4.40
CA ILE A 531 0.56 -21.78 3.40
C ILE A 531 0.10 -23.09 4.05
N ILE A 532 -1.21 -23.24 4.19
CA ILE A 532 -1.84 -24.48 4.67
C ILE A 532 -2.41 -25.19 3.46
N THR A 533 -1.90 -26.37 3.17
CA THR A 533 -2.24 -27.13 1.96
C THR A 533 -2.49 -28.60 2.30
N ASP A 534 -3.31 -29.28 1.51
CA ASP A 534 -3.62 -30.68 1.71
C ASP A 534 -2.52 -31.60 1.15
N LEU A 535 -2.24 -32.72 1.83
CA LEU A 535 -1.24 -33.67 1.37
C LEU A 535 -1.58 -34.31 0.03
N ASP A 536 -2.86 -34.55 -0.22
CA ASP A 536 -3.41 -35.04 -1.47
C ASP A 536 -2.60 -36.17 -2.13
N ILE A 537 -2.80 -37.39 -1.73
CA ILE A 537 -2.08 -38.53 -2.27
C ILE A 537 -2.78 -39.16 -3.48
N LYS A 538 -2.00 -39.72 -4.41
CA LYS A 538 -2.52 -40.51 -5.51
C LYS A 538 -2.99 -41.88 -4.97
N ARG A 539 -4.30 -42.07 -4.86
CA ARG A 539 -4.92 -43.30 -4.38
C ARG A 539 -5.20 -44.26 -5.52
N SER A 540 -4.91 -45.54 -5.29
CA SER A 540 -5.30 -46.63 -6.19
C SER A 540 -6.81 -46.91 -6.17
N PRO A 541 -7.36 -47.64 -7.16
CA PRO A 541 -8.79 -48.00 -7.17
C PRO A 541 -9.28 -48.71 -5.88
N CYS A 542 -8.53 -49.68 -5.36
CA CYS A 542 -8.89 -50.36 -4.13
C CYS A 542 -8.97 -49.45 -2.90
N GLN A 543 -8.10 -48.45 -2.81
CA GLN A 543 -8.15 -47.44 -1.75
C GLN A 543 -9.36 -46.49 -1.90
N LYS A 544 -9.94 -46.40 -3.08
CA LYS A 544 -11.17 -45.69 -3.37
C LYS A 544 -12.41 -46.59 -3.26
N ASN A 545 -12.25 -47.80 -2.73
CA ASN A 545 -13.28 -48.84 -2.69
C ASN A 545 -13.88 -49.16 -4.08
N LYS A 546 -13.02 -49.16 -5.11
CA LYS A 546 -13.39 -49.53 -6.50
C LYS A 546 -12.57 -50.73 -6.92
N PRO A 547 -13.14 -51.63 -7.77
CA PRO A 547 -12.36 -52.71 -8.39
C PRO A 547 -11.30 -52.11 -9.33
N HIS A 548 -10.17 -52.81 -9.46
CA HIS A 548 -9.20 -52.54 -10.51
C HIS A 548 -9.72 -53.01 -11.87
N ASN A 549 -9.34 -52.29 -12.90
CA ASN A 549 -9.51 -52.73 -14.30
C ASN A 549 -8.34 -53.65 -14.65
N ILE A 550 -8.57 -54.54 -15.67
CA ILE A 550 -7.53 -55.47 -16.15
C ILE A 550 -6.29 -54.71 -16.69
N SER A 551 -6.49 -53.50 -17.19
CA SER A 551 -5.43 -52.64 -17.74
C SER A 551 -4.73 -51.79 -16.69
N ASP A 552 -5.19 -51.80 -15.45
CA ASP A 552 -4.54 -51.01 -14.36
C ASP A 552 -3.18 -51.62 -14.02
N ASP A 553 -2.20 -50.77 -13.69
CA ASP A 553 -0.87 -51.20 -13.29
C ASP A 553 -0.90 -52.00 -12.00
N ASP A 554 0.14 -52.80 -11.74
CA ASP A 554 0.30 -53.60 -10.54
C ASP A 554 0.08 -52.76 -9.28
N CYS A 555 -0.76 -53.27 -8.39
CA CYS A 555 -1.09 -52.58 -7.14
C CYS A 555 -0.47 -53.31 -5.95
N ILE A 556 0.51 -52.69 -5.32
CA ILE A 556 1.21 -53.25 -4.14
C ILE A 556 0.26 -53.38 -2.94
N ILE A 557 -0.81 -52.58 -2.87
CA ILE A 557 -1.70 -52.46 -1.70
C ILE A 557 -2.65 -53.65 -1.60
N CYS A 558 -3.28 -54.03 -2.72
CA CYS A 558 -4.23 -55.14 -2.74
C CYS A 558 -3.71 -56.38 -3.49
N GLY A 559 -2.52 -56.31 -4.09
CA GLY A 559 -1.94 -57.41 -4.84
C GLY A 559 -2.47 -57.58 -6.27
N HIS A 560 -3.28 -56.62 -6.78
CA HIS A 560 -3.73 -56.65 -8.17
C HIS A 560 -2.54 -56.64 -9.11
N LYS A 561 -2.60 -57.47 -10.16
CA LYS A 561 -1.58 -57.49 -11.22
C LYS A 561 -2.21 -57.15 -12.56
N LYS A 562 -1.50 -56.37 -13.36
CA LYS A 562 -1.90 -55.97 -14.72
C LYS A 562 -2.13 -57.21 -15.57
N ASP A 563 -3.12 -57.14 -16.39
CA ASP A 563 -3.53 -58.21 -17.37
C ASP A 563 -4.03 -59.53 -16.70
N ILE A 564 -4.25 -59.55 -15.37
CA ILE A 564 -4.85 -60.66 -14.66
C ILE A 564 -6.23 -60.22 -14.17
N ALA A 565 -7.29 -60.91 -14.61
CA ALA A 565 -8.63 -60.71 -14.11
C ALA A 565 -8.71 -61.14 -12.65
N ASP A 566 -8.93 -60.20 -11.70
CA ASP A 566 -9.25 -60.55 -10.34
C ASP A 566 -10.62 -61.25 -10.32
N THR A 567 -10.62 -62.55 -10.08
CA THR A 567 -11.84 -63.21 -9.65
C THR A 567 -12.14 -62.76 -8.24
N PRO A 568 -13.25 -62.09 -7.96
CA PRO A 568 -13.54 -61.61 -6.61
C PRO A 568 -13.95 -62.76 -5.73
N GLU A 569 -13.01 -63.44 -5.09
CA GLU A 569 -13.30 -64.05 -3.79
C GLU A 569 -13.46 -62.87 -2.81
N ILE A 570 -14.67 -62.72 -2.33
CA ILE A 570 -15.03 -61.76 -1.26
C ILE A 570 -14.31 -62.23 0.02
N LYS A 571 -13.04 -62.03 0.11
CA LYS A 571 -12.29 -62.05 1.37
C LYS A 571 -12.68 -60.75 2.10
N GLU A 572 -12.95 -60.87 3.39
CA GLU A 572 -13.30 -59.84 4.36
C GLU A 572 -12.92 -58.42 3.90
N LYS A 573 -13.86 -57.49 3.95
CA LYS A 573 -13.67 -56.11 3.49
C LYS A 573 -12.50 -55.47 4.22
N ILE A 574 -11.31 -55.69 3.73
CA ILE A 574 -10.13 -54.98 4.19
C ILE A 574 -10.31 -53.51 3.71
N ASN A 575 -10.40 -52.61 4.67
CA ASN A 575 -10.54 -51.20 4.33
C ASN A 575 -9.16 -50.64 3.97
N TYR A 576 -8.81 -50.68 2.68
CA TYR A 576 -7.58 -50.09 2.17
C TYR A 576 -7.56 -48.56 2.13
N SER A 577 -8.67 -47.90 2.46
CA SER A 577 -8.79 -46.44 2.34
C SER A 577 -8.04 -45.67 3.42
N GLN A 578 -7.79 -46.28 4.57
CA GLN A 578 -7.00 -45.64 5.66
C GLN A 578 -5.51 -45.85 5.42
N ILE A 579 -4.75 -44.75 5.50
CA ILE A 579 -3.32 -44.74 5.23
C ILE A 579 -2.54 -44.85 6.53
N LYS A 580 -1.74 -45.89 6.66
CA LYS A 580 -0.91 -46.17 7.85
C LYS A 580 0.57 -45.81 7.63
N ASP A 581 1.01 -45.75 6.38
CA ASP A 581 2.38 -45.42 6.00
C ASP A 581 2.35 -44.60 4.69
N LEU A 582 3.25 -43.65 4.55
CA LEU A 582 3.39 -42.82 3.36
C LEU A 582 4.42 -43.35 2.36
N ASP A 583 5.09 -44.47 2.68
CA ASP A 583 6.10 -45.09 1.81
C ASP A 583 5.51 -45.50 0.47
N GLY A 584 6.17 -45.10 -0.61
CA GLY A 584 5.74 -45.38 -1.97
C GLY A 584 4.57 -44.51 -2.49
N PHE A 585 4.01 -43.60 -1.68
CA PHE A 585 2.97 -42.68 -2.11
C PHE A 585 3.55 -41.43 -2.76
N GLN A 586 2.77 -40.86 -3.70
CA GLN A 586 3.05 -39.59 -4.33
C GLN A 586 1.96 -38.59 -4.00
N THR A 587 2.32 -37.35 -3.71
CA THR A 587 1.33 -36.28 -3.62
C THR A 587 0.82 -35.90 -5.02
N THR A 588 -0.44 -35.52 -5.10
CA THR A 588 -1.03 -34.88 -6.28
C THR A 588 -1.03 -33.35 -6.16
N ASN A 589 -0.73 -32.81 -4.95
CA ASN A 589 -0.77 -31.40 -4.64
C ASN A 589 0.33 -30.61 -5.39
N ALA A 590 -0.10 -29.62 -6.17
CA ALA A 590 0.81 -28.84 -7.01
C ALA A 590 1.72 -27.90 -6.19
N THR A 591 1.25 -27.41 -5.04
CA THR A 591 2.04 -26.56 -4.14
C THR A 591 3.19 -27.35 -3.53
N ILE A 592 2.91 -28.54 -2.96
CA ILE A 592 3.95 -29.40 -2.36
C ILE A 592 4.98 -29.81 -3.43
N LYS A 593 4.54 -30.23 -4.61
CA LYS A 593 5.45 -30.59 -5.72
C LYS A 593 6.39 -29.46 -6.11
N PHE A 594 5.86 -28.24 -6.23
CA PHE A 594 6.66 -27.05 -6.56
C PHE A 594 7.77 -26.82 -5.54
N PHE A 595 7.46 -26.83 -4.26
CA PHE A 595 8.47 -26.61 -3.22
C PHE A 595 9.46 -27.77 -3.09
N MET A 596 9.03 -29.02 -3.30
CA MET A 596 9.93 -30.16 -3.35
C MET A 596 10.96 -30.03 -4.49
N SER A 597 10.54 -29.60 -5.67
CA SER A 597 11.43 -29.42 -6.82
C SER A 597 12.52 -28.36 -6.59
N LYS A 598 12.31 -27.40 -5.70
CA LYS A 598 13.29 -26.37 -5.33
C LYS A 598 14.36 -26.84 -4.33
N LYS A 599 14.18 -27.99 -3.66
CA LYS A 599 15.16 -28.54 -2.72
C LYS A 599 16.05 -29.57 -3.42
N PRO A 600 17.35 -29.32 -3.63
CA PRO A 600 18.24 -30.24 -4.36
C PRO A 600 18.54 -31.57 -3.64
N SER A 601 18.16 -31.68 -2.36
CA SER A 601 18.42 -32.86 -1.51
C SER A 601 17.35 -33.96 -1.61
N VAL A 602 16.18 -33.70 -2.22
CA VAL A 602 15.11 -34.69 -2.37
C VAL A 602 15.19 -35.31 -3.76
N SER A 603 15.89 -36.43 -3.84
CA SER A 603 16.26 -37.05 -5.10
C SER A 603 15.16 -37.79 -5.86
N THR A 604 13.92 -37.86 -5.34
CA THR A 604 12.80 -38.45 -6.07
C THR A 604 11.44 -37.90 -5.59
N GLU A 605 10.56 -37.55 -6.54
CA GLU A 605 9.13 -37.22 -6.33
C GLU A 605 8.32 -38.31 -5.61
N LYS A 606 8.94 -39.39 -5.17
CA LYS A 606 8.26 -40.60 -4.76
C LYS A 606 8.25 -40.86 -3.25
N ASP A 607 8.97 -40.09 -2.45
CA ASP A 607 9.12 -40.42 -1.04
C ASP A 607 8.47 -39.36 -0.14
N LEU A 608 7.18 -39.52 0.14
CA LEU A 608 6.49 -38.70 1.12
C LEU A 608 6.84 -39.03 2.56
N LYS A 609 7.51 -40.18 2.83
CA LYS A 609 7.83 -40.64 4.18
C LYS A 609 8.78 -39.71 4.92
N ASN A 610 9.69 -39.05 4.20
CA ASN A 610 10.72 -38.18 4.75
C ASN A 610 10.45 -36.69 4.46
N ILE A 611 9.24 -36.36 4.05
CA ILE A 611 8.90 -34.96 3.76
C ILE A 611 8.68 -34.18 5.07
N ASP A 612 9.36 -33.04 5.19
CA ASP A 612 9.17 -32.12 6.30
C ASP A 612 8.51 -30.83 5.83
N TYR A 613 7.99 -30.04 6.76
CA TYR A 613 7.46 -28.71 6.46
C TYR A 613 8.50 -27.89 5.70
N ILE A 614 8.02 -27.02 4.84
CA ILE A 614 8.90 -26.22 3.99
C ILE A 614 9.00 -24.82 4.60
N ASN A 615 10.23 -24.42 4.92
CA ASN A 615 10.54 -23.08 5.43
C ASN A 615 11.45 -22.39 4.42
N ASP A 616 11.00 -21.28 3.84
CA ASP A 616 11.73 -20.46 2.88
C ASP A 616 11.59 -18.97 3.25
N GLU A 617 12.58 -18.43 3.96
CA GLU A 617 12.65 -17.04 4.42
C GLU A 617 11.40 -16.63 5.24
N ASN A 618 10.48 -15.90 4.60
CA ASN A 618 9.23 -15.42 5.20
C ASN A 618 8.02 -16.32 4.88
N ILE A 619 8.22 -17.51 4.31
CA ILE A 619 7.17 -18.42 3.89
C ILE A 619 7.32 -19.76 4.60
N PHE A 620 6.23 -20.23 5.18
CA PHE A 620 6.15 -21.54 5.83
C PHE A 620 4.98 -22.34 5.25
N VAL A 621 5.26 -23.56 4.79
CA VAL A 621 4.24 -24.45 4.19
C VAL A 621 4.03 -25.63 5.09
N VAL A 622 2.80 -25.84 5.51
CA VAL A 622 2.39 -26.94 6.38
C VAL A 622 1.32 -27.82 5.71
N PHE A 623 1.39 -29.10 6.00
CA PHE A 623 0.49 -30.14 5.49
C PHE A 623 0.46 -31.33 6.43
N GLN A 624 -0.38 -32.32 6.20
CA GLN A 624 -0.61 -33.49 7.05
C GLN A 624 0.56 -34.49 6.98
N LYS A 625 1.70 -34.20 7.60
CA LYS A 625 2.88 -35.08 7.61
C LYS A 625 2.95 -36.08 8.77
N ASP A 626 2.19 -35.83 9.82
CA ASP A 626 2.27 -36.62 11.07
C ASP A 626 1.13 -37.64 11.17
N ILE A 627 1.41 -38.74 11.88
CA ILE A 627 0.41 -39.77 12.20
C ILE A 627 -0.53 -39.22 13.27
N ILE A 628 -1.83 -39.31 13.01
CA ILE A 628 -2.90 -38.96 13.93
C ILE A 628 -3.69 -40.25 14.26
N ASN A 629 -3.65 -40.73 15.50
CA ASN A 629 -4.40 -41.90 15.93
C ASN A 629 -4.24 -43.10 14.96
N ASP A 630 -2.99 -43.50 14.69
CA ASP A 630 -2.54 -44.60 13.82
C ASP A 630 -2.71 -44.40 12.31
N TYR A 631 -3.14 -43.24 11.85
CA TYR A 631 -3.39 -42.96 10.42
C TYR A 631 -2.80 -41.63 9.96
N TYR A 632 -2.44 -41.57 8.69
CA TYR A 632 -2.16 -40.29 8.02
C TYR A 632 -3.43 -39.74 7.42
N ALA A 633 -3.70 -38.47 7.70
CA ALA A 633 -4.73 -37.71 6.99
C ALA A 633 -4.24 -37.22 5.64
N THR A 634 -5.14 -37.05 4.70
CA THR A 634 -4.84 -36.55 3.37
C THR A 634 -5.53 -35.24 3.03
N SER A 635 -6.41 -34.77 3.93
CA SER A 635 -7.09 -33.49 3.88
C SER A 635 -7.32 -32.93 5.28
N LEU A 636 -7.69 -31.63 5.36
CA LEU A 636 -8.02 -30.99 6.63
C LEU A 636 -9.15 -31.70 7.34
N GLU A 637 -10.26 -32.01 6.65
CA GLU A 637 -11.42 -32.63 7.28
C GLU A 637 -11.07 -33.99 7.86
N GLU A 638 -10.25 -34.79 7.16
CA GLU A 638 -9.79 -36.08 7.66
C GLU A 638 -8.92 -35.93 8.91
N ALA A 639 -7.96 -34.97 8.90
CA ALA A 639 -7.13 -34.69 10.05
C ALA A 639 -7.94 -34.23 11.26
N PHE A 640 -8.92 -33.37 11.01
CA PHE A 640 -9.80 -32.83 12.04
C PHE A 640 -10.67 -33.94 12.69
N ILE A 641 -11.19 -34.86 11.87
CA ILE A 641 -11.95 -36.01 12.33
C ILE A 641 -11.06 -36.98 13.14
N LEU A 642 -9.86 -37.27 12.68
CA LEU A 642 -8.92 -38.14 13.37
C LEU A 642 -8.49 -37.58 14.73
N GLU A 643 -8.26 -36.28 14.84
CA GLU A 643 -7.86 -35.60 16.08
C GLU A 643 -9.01 -35.59 17.11
N ASN A 644 -10.26 -35.39 16.62
CA ASN A 644 -11.41 -35.04 17.45
C ASN A 644 -12.52 -36.08 17.42
N PHE A 645 -12.27 -37.35 17.06
CA PHE A 645 -13.30 -38.35 16.84
C PHE A 645 -14.26 -38.54 18.06
N ASN A 646 -13.81 -38.25 19.28
CA ASN A 646 -14.60 -38.30 20.51
C ASN A 646 -15.28 -36.99 20.89
N ASN A 647 -15.01 -35.89 20.16
CA ASN A 647 -15.55 -34.59 20.50
C ASN A 647 -17.04 -34.50 20.17
N SER A 648 -17.87 -34.04 21.13
CA SER A 648 -19.31 -33.97 20.99
C SER A 648 -19.78 -33.01 19.92
N ILE A 649 -19.13 -31.85 19.78
CA ILE A 649 -19.45 -30.82 18.79
C ILE A 649 -19.15 -31.35 17.39
N LEU A 650 -17.97 -31.95 17.16
CA LEU A 650 -17.64 -32.56 15.89
C LEU A 650 -18.66 -33.65 15.51
N ASN A 651 -19.01 -34.52 16.47
CA ASN A 651 -19.96 -35.60 16.23
C ASN A 651 -21.36 -35.07 15.87
N SER A 652 -21.81 -34.00 16.56
CA SER A 652 -23.08 -33.34 16.23
C SER A 652 -23.08 -32.73 14.83
N ALA A 653 -21.99 -32.07 14.44
CA ALA A 653 -21.85 -31.49 13.10
C ALA A 653 -21.83 -32.58 12.01
N LEU A 654 -21.12 -33.70 12.23
CA LEU A 654 -21.08 -34.82 11.29
C LEU A 654 -22.45 -35.49 11.15
N GLU A 655 -23.18 -35.65 12.26
CA GLU A 655 -24.53 -36.23 12.29
C GLU A 655 -25.52 -35.32 11.54
N SER A 656 -25.42 -34.01 11.74
CA SER A 656 -26.25 -33.01 11.04
C SER A 656 -26.01 -33.03 9.56
N CYS A 657 -24.75 -32.96 9.12
CA CYS A 657 -24.39 -32.81 7.71
C CYS A 657 -24.52 -34.12 6.90
N LYS A 658 -24.16 -35.26 7.46
CA LYS A 658 -24.15 -36.57 6.79
C LYS A 658 -24.76 -37.67 7.66
N PRO A 659 -26.04 -37.58 8.04
CA PRO A 659 -26.66 -38.47 9.00
C PRO A 659 -26.60 -39.95 8.59
N ARG A 660 -26.81 -40.25 7.31
CA ARG A 660 -26.78 -41.63 6.80
C ARG A 660 -25.39 -42.24 6.94
N THR A 661 -24.37 -41.60 6.47
CA THR A 661 -22.96 -42.04 6.52
C THR A 661 -22.49 -42.13 7.99
N TYR A 662 -22.77 -41.10 8.76
CA TYR A 662 -22.42 -41.04 10.17
C TYR A 662 -23.02 -42.24 10.96
N HIS A 663 -24.34 -42.50 10.85
CA HIS A 663 -24.99 -43.61 11.49
C HIS A 663 -24.53 -44.98 10.99
N GLN A 664 -24.10 -45.09 9.73
CA GLN A 664 -23.49 -46.34 9.23
C GLN A 664 -22.12 -46.61 9.83
N ILE A 665 -21.36 -45.57 10.19
CA ILE A 665 -20.04 -45.71 10.78
C ILE A 665 -20.11 -45.93 12.30
N VAL A 666 -20.90 -45.10 13.01
CA VAL A 666 -20.92 -45.03 14.46
C VAL A 666 -21.85 -46.08 15.10
N LYS A 667 -22.51 -46.96 14.33
CA LYS A 667 -23.45 -47.92 14.82
C LYS A 667 -22.89 -48.85 15.92
N ALA A 668 -23.46 -48.70 17.13
CA ALA A 668 -23.60 -49.81 18.04
C ALA A 668 -25.08 -49.91 18.44
N LYS A 669 -25.60 -51.10 18.56
CA LYS A 669 -27.04 -51.37 18.86
C LYS A 669 -27.51 -50.82 20.21
N SER A 670 -26.61 -50.36 21.08
CA SER A 670 -26.90 -49.82 22.41
C SER A 670 -26.05 -48.60 22.81
N THR A 671 -24.84 -48.38 22.24
CA THR A 671 -23.94 -47.26 22.54
C THR A 671 -23.23 -46.77 21.29
N LYS A 672 -23.11 -45.45 21.09
CA LYS A 672 -22.37 -44.86 19.97
C LYS A 672 -20.89 -45.27 20.08
N ASN A 673 -20.35 -45.91 19.06
CA ASN A 673 -18.94 -46.24 18.96
C ASN A 673 -18.17 -45.20 18.14
N PHE A 674 -17.66 -44.16 18.80
CA PHE A 674 -16.91 -43.11 18.16
C PHE A 674 -15.53 -43.55 17.61
N GLU A 675 -14.94 -44.62 18.18
CA GLU A 675 -13.70 -45.25 17.67
C GLU A 675 -13.82 -45.67 16.20
N ALA A 676 -15.03 -46.01 15.76
CA ALA A 676 -15.27 -46.36 14.36
C ALA A 676 -15.02 -45.20 13.39
N LEU A 677 -15.15 -43.94 13.82
CA LEU A 677 -14.82 -42.75 13.00
C LEU A 677 -13.34 -42.72 12.65
N LYS A 678 -12.47 -43.04 13.62
CA LYS A 678 -11.02 -43.13 13.42
C LYS A 678 -10.67 -44.12 12.30
N HIS A 679 -11.29 -45.29 12.32
CA HIS A 679 -11.01 -46.36 11.35
C HIS A 679 -11.67 -46.13 9.97
N ARG A 680 -12.59 -45.18 9.86
CA ARG A 680 -13.33 -44.86 8.62
C ARG A 680 -13.36 -43.35 8.33
N SER A 681 -12.33 -42.62 8.77
CA SER A 681 -12.23 -41.15 8.61
C SER A 681 -12.28 -40.72 7.16
N PHE A 682 -11.57 -41.43 6.28
CA PHE A 682 -11.59 -41.15 4.84
C PHE A 682 -12.99 -41.34 4.21
N GLU A 683 -13.78 -42.33 4.67
CA GLU A 683 -15.11 -42.56 4.13
C GLU A 683 -16.07 -41.41 4.43
N ILE A 684 -16.05 -40.89 5.66
CA ILE A 684 -16.89 -39.75 6.04
C ILE A 684 -16.36 -38.44 5.42
N GLN A 685 -15.04 -38.22 5.37
CA GLN A 685 -14.41 -37.10 4.70
C GLN A 685 -14.83 -37.08 3.21
N ARG A 686 -14.82 -38.23 2.53
CA ARG A 686 -15.29 -38.32 1.15
C ARG A 686 -16.78 -38.03 0.99
N ALA A 687 -17.60 -38.39 1.97
CA ALA A 687 -19.01 -38.02 1.98
C ALA A 687 -19.24 -36.52 2.19
N LEU A 688 -18.30 -35.83 2.84
CA LEU A 688 -18.32 -34.37 3.03
C LEU A 688 -17.88 -33.57 1.80
N SER A 689 -17.30 -34.20 0.78
CA SER A 689 -16.69 -33.50 -0.38
C SER A 689 -17.62 -32.52 -1.09
N ASP A 690 -18.93 -32.79 -1.11
CA ASP A 690 -19.98 -31.94 -1.71
C ASP A 690 -20.69 -31.01 -0.70
N SER A 691 -20.29 -31.02 0.58
CA SER A 691 -20.90 -30.24 1.66
C SER A 691 -19.87 -29.70 2.66
N LYS A 692 -18.66 -29.39 2.19
CA LYS A 692 -17.59 -28.87 3.03
C LYS A 692 -17.97 -27.58 3.73
N SER A 693 -18.63 -26.66 3.01
CA SER A 693 -19.10 -25.38 3.56
C SER A 693 -20.18 -25.57 4.62
N ASP A 694 -21.12 -26.53 4.42
CA ASP A 694 -22.16 -26.83 5.42
C ASP A 694 -21.55 -27.41 6.68
N PHE A 695 -20.58 -28.32 6.52
CA PHE A 695 -19.85 -28.90 7.65
C PHE A 695 -19.06 -27.86 8.45
N SER A 696 -18.30 -26.99 7.79
CA SER A 696 -17.56 -25.94 8.48
C SER A 696 -18.47 -24.92 9.14
N GLY A 697 -19.57 -24.56 8.50
CA GLY A 697 -20.59 -23.65 9.05
C GLY A 697 -21.29 -24.24 10.29
N GLU A 698 -21.69 -25.52 10.23
CA GLU A 698 -22.33 -26.22 11.37
C GLU A 698 -21.34 -26.37 12.53
N LEU A 699 -20.09 -26.77 12.25
CA LEU A 699 -19.05 -26.90 13.24
C LEU A 699 -18.74 -25.57 13.93
N LEU A 700 -18.64 -24.49 13.17
CA LEU A 700 -18.46 -23.15 13.70
C LEU A 700 -19.64 -22.71 14.56
N TYR A 701 -20.86 -22.90 14.06
CA TYR A 701 -22.08 -22.58 14.81
C TYR A 701 -22.12 -23.29 16.16
N GLN A 702 -21.93 -24.61 16.17
CA GLN A 702 -21.91 -25.40 17.40
C GLN A 702 -20.78 -24.96 18.34
N SER A 703 -19.61 -24.59 17.80
CA SER A 703 -18.46 -24.11 18.61
C SER A 703 -18.70 -22.76 19.25
N ILE A 704 -19.46 -21.87 18.58
CA ILE A 704 -19.78 -20.53 19.10
C ILE A 704 -20.86 -20.60 20.18
N ILE A 705 -21.90 -21.42 20.01
CA ILE A 705 -23.02 -21.51 20.97
C ILE A 705 -22.71 -22.36 22.19
N SER A 706 -21.62 -23.13 22.14
CA SER A 706 -21.17 -23.96 23.27
C SER A 706 -20.58 -23.09 24.39
N ASP A 707 -21.15 -23.13 25.57
CA ASP A 707 -20.68 -22.39 26.75
C ASP A 707 -19.35 -22.91 27.32
N ASP A 708 -18.94 -24.09 26.94
CA ASP A 708 -17.70 -24.72 27.38
C ASP A 708 -16.59 -24.59 26.37
N ASN A 709 -15.33 -24.50 26.82
CA ASN A 709 -14.13 -24.62 25.98
C ASN A 709 -13.97 -26.00 25.34
N SER A 710 -15.10 -26.66 25.02
CA SER A 710 -15.20 -28.01 24.47
C SER A 710 -15.14 -28.06 22.94
N TYR A 711 -14.83 -26.95 22.29
CA TYR A 711 -14.66 -26.92 20.84
C TYR A 711 -13.50 -27.84 20.40
N PRO A 712 -13.60 -28.47 19.20
CA PRO A 712 -12.58 -29.36 18.69
C PRO A 712 -11.21 -28.71 18.62
N THR A 713 -10.14 -29.47 18.81
CA THR A 713 -8.76 -28.97 18.67
C THR A 713 -8.31 -28.93 17.21
N LEU A 714 -7.49 -27.95 16.85
CA LEU A 714 -6.87 -27.93 15.54
C LEU A 714 -5.84 -29.05 15.39
N PRO A 715 -5.73 -29.68 14.21
CA PRO A 715 -4.66 -30.60 13.89
C PRO A 715 -3.26 -29.99 14.12
N ARG A 716 -2.32 -30.83 14.58
CA ARG A 716 -1.00 -30.39 14.98
C ARG A 716 -0.26 -29.59 13.93
N TYR A 717 -0.33 -29.96 12.65
CA TYR A 717 0.36 -29.23 11.56
C TYR A 717 -0.12 -27.78 11.44
N ILE A 718 -1.39 -27.49 11.74
CA ILE A 718 -1.92 -26.11 11.77
C ILE A 718 -1.42 -25.37 13.00
N LEU A 719 -1.38 -26.05 14.18
CA LEU A 719 -0.83 -25.47 15.41
C LEU A 719 0.65 -25.11 15.26
N ASP A 720 1.43 -25.96 14.58
CA ASP A 720 2.84 -25.69 14.24
C ASP A 720 2.96 -24.49 13.31
N GLY A 721 2.05 -24.35 12.32
CA GLY A 721 1.94 -23.19 11.46
C GLY A 721 1.63 -21.91 12.25
N PHE A 722 0.68 -21.95 13.16
CA PHE A 722 0.34 -20.81 14.02
C PHE A 722 1.48 -20.43 14.98
N ALA A 723 2.19 -21.43 15.51
CA ALA A 723 3.38 -21.20 16.34
C ALA A 723 4.47 -20.46 15.55
N TRP A 724 4.70 -20.85 14.29
CA TRP A 724 5.64 -20.15 13.42
C TRP A 724 5.20 -18.69 13.16
N VAL A 725 3.92 -18.47 12.85
CA VAL A 725 3.39 -17.11 12.67
C VAL A 725 3.59 -16.26 13.92
N LYS A 726 3.28 -16.80 15.11
CA LYS A 726 3.47 -16.11 16.39
C LYS A 726 4.92 -15.70 16.62
N ASN A 727 5.86 -16.60 16.34
CA ASN A 727 7.29 -16.30 16.45
C ASN A 727 7.68 -15.16 15.52
N LYS A 728 7.22 -15.17 14.25
CA LYS A 728 7.49 -14.12 13.28
C LYS A 728 6.85 -12.77 13.61
N LEU A 729 5.72 -12.76 14.28
CA LEU A 729 5.08 -11.54 14.76
C LEU A 729 5.75 -10.96 16.02
N SER A 730 6.53 -11.76 16.74
CA SER A 730 7.25 -11.35 17.93
C SER A 730 8.67 -10.85 17.66
N GLU A 731 9.25 -11.23 16.50
CA GLU A 731 10.50 -10.69 15.95
C GLU A 731 10.32 -9.21 15.53
#